data_903c6339c2aa5d02d5c1537cf5626182
#
_entry.id   903c6339c2aa5d02d5c1537cf5626182
#
_cell.length_a   1.000
_cell.length_b   1.000
_cell.length_c   1.000
_cell.angle_alpha   90.00
_cell.angle_beta   90.00
_cell.angle_gamma   90.00
#
_symmetry.space_group_name_H-M   'P 1'
#
loop_
_entity.id
_entity.type
_entity.pdbx_description
1 polymer ?
#
loop_
_entity_poly.entity_id
_entity_poly.type
_entity_poly.pdbx_seq_one_letter_code
_entity_poly.pdbx_strand_id
1 'polypeptide(L)'
;MAGGGSEGAGEALWGSAVEAILARGEAYEELDPWLERLEGEGVDRHLGGAADGRALVAWVSALLLRRPGAVALARLAAEGYRHLLSPLQPEVRLRLGGALLLHGLLGGGSGRIALVTGALWGGVRLEETPAARVVAQLGEAIHSWGRGRSRAALAAVHAGLAVADAAAELATWGRWLRCVGVAVALGRGEVALADRWLRDGLHDRSTATDLDLALYHILLAWRGVAAGEAGTTLEATEVAEALAAKVGVEWLVWAARLLRAEALGLRGEVAEGRRLVAGVRPLVQRLRGPLVTVSTAFTEAHLAAAAGDETSHRTALTRGLVEARDHGQRLWLGQRRPVAARLMAAALRDGIEGEEARGWVQGWELLVPPPPLRVEAWPWPVRVETLGRFRVVRDGVAVGLDSSAQRRPLDLLRALLACGGRGVRRERLADLLWPEADGDAAQRVFATTLHRLGRLVGRDAIVRSRDGRVGLDPARCWVDAWVVEERLAPLLACARSNDGDERQRVEQAEAAIDLYRGPLLRATGGEVWLLAPRERLHGRVIRAVARVGGYWEQEGEIERAITTYERGLEVDGLEEPFYQGVIRGWLALGLRSKAMVAYRRCEVALAGGLGVEPSAETTALLRDSTPLSRRRVTLPRLRR
;
A
#
# COMPACT_ATOMS: atom_id res chain seq x y z
N MET A 1 37.46 -23.83 -51.24
CA MET A 1 36.85 -22.73 -50.48
C MET A 1 35.55 -22.30 -51.15
N ALA A 2 34.47 -22.98 -50.89
CA ALA A 2 33.12 -22.62 -51.31
C ALA A 2 32.13 -23.37 -50.40
N GLY A 3 31.88 -22.85 -49.22
CA GLY A 3 30.96 -23.44 -48.22
C GLY A 3 30.31 -22.43 -47.28
N GLY A 4 30.68 -21.15 -47.34
CA GLY A 4 30.20 -20.12 -46.41
C GLY A 4 29.01 -19.28 -46.89
N GLY A 5 28.52 -19.49 -48.14
CA GLY A 5 27.47 -18.65 -48.72
C GLY A 5 26.03 -19.15 -48.56
N SER A 6 25.82 -20.44 -48.27
CA SER A 6 24.49 -21.03 -48.18
C SER A 6 23.87 -20.98 -46.77
N GLU A 7 24.69 -20.96 -45.73
CA GLU A 7 24.20 -20.90 -44.34
C GLU A 7 23.70 -19.50 -44.00
N GLY A 8 24.38 -18.44 -44.37
CA GLY A 8 23.95 -17.06 -44.11
C GLY A 8 22.67 -16.65 -44.88
N ALA A 9 22.42 -17.24 -46.07
CA ALA A 9 21.18 -17.02 -46.82
C ALA A 9 19.98 -17.73 -46.17
N GLY A 10 20.19 -18.90 -45.53
CA GLY A 10 19.16 -19.61 -44.77
C GLY A 10 18.71 -18.86 -43.51
N GLU A 11 19.64 -18.27 -42.80
CA GLU A 11 19.42 -17.52 -41.56
C GLU A 11 18.63 -16.21 -41.77
N ALA A 12 18.94 -15.48 -42.87
CA ALA A 12 18.17 -14.30 -43.24
C ALA A 12 16.72 -14.64 -43.66
N LEU A 13 16.48 -15.82 -44.23
CA LEU A 13 15.17 -16.30 -44.59
C LEU A 13 14.32 -16.65 -43.35
N TRP A 14 14.92 -17.11 -42.25
CA TRP A 14 14.22 -17.45 -41.02
C TRP A 14 13.73 -16.21 -40.26
N GLY A 15 14.57 -15.19 -40.13
CA GLY A 15 14.16 -13.91 -39.54
C GLY A 15 12.98 -13.31 -40.30
N SER A 16 12.98 -13.39 -41.63
CA SER A 16 11.89 -12.90 -42.49
C SER A 16 10.61 -13.71 -42.36
N ALA A 17 10.68 -15.05 -42.15
CA ALA A 17 9.52 -15.90 -41.93
C ALA A 17 8.85 -15.59 -40.59
N VAL A 18 9.64 -15.45 -39.51
CA VAL A 18 9.14 -15.05 -38.20
C VAL A 18 8.54 -13.63 -38.25
N GLU A 19 9.18 -12.70 -38.93
CA GLU A 19 8.67 -11.34 -39.12
C GLU A 19 7.33 -11.33 -39.87
N ALA A 20 7.15 -12.20 -40.89
CA ALA A 20 5.92 -12.33 -41.64
C ALA A 20 4.76 -12.90 -40.78
N ILE A 21 5.03 -13.87 -39.88
CA ILE A 21 4.05 -14.39 -38.94
C ILE A 21 3.64 -13.31 -37.92
N LEU A 22 4.62 -12.60 -37.38
CA LEU A 22 4.36 -11.50 -36.44
C LEU A 22 3.53 -10.37 -37.07
N ALA A 23 3.79 -10.06 -38.34
CA ALA A 23 3.09 -9.02 -39.08
C ALA A 23 1.61 -9.36 -39.36
N ARG A 24 1.25 -10.65 -39.48
CA ARG A 24 -0.15 -11.07 -39.65
C ARG A 24 -1.00 -10.83 -38.39
N GLY A 25 -0.37 -10.85 -37.20
CA GLY A 25 -1.08 -10.61 -35.94
C GLY A 25 -2.05 -11.72 -35.50
N GLU A 26 -1.96 -12.91 -36.10
CA GLU A 26 -2.83 -14.06 -35.87
C GLU A 26 -2.01 -15.34 -35.77
N ALA A 27 -2.58 -16.37 -35.08
CA ALA A 27 -2.05 -17.73 -35.05
C ALA A 27 -0.54 -17.84 -34.71
N TYR A 28 -0.11 -17.15 -33.64
CA TYR A 28 1.29 -17.17 -33.21
C TYR A 28 1.83 -18.57 -32.86
N GLU A 29 0.98 -19.60 -32.78
CA GLU A 29 1.39 -21.00 -32.66
C GLU A 29 2.29 -21.45 -33.81
N GLU A 30 2.16 -20.84 -34.99
CA GLU A 30 3.05 -21.08 -36.12
C GLU A 30 4.51 -20.70 -35.82
N LEU A 31 4.78 -19.95 -34.78
CA LEU A 31 6.13 -19.63 -34.30
C LEU A 31 6.79 -20.80 -33.55
N ASP A 32 6.04 -21.73 -32.98
CA ASP A 32 6.58 -22.77 -32.10
C ASP A 32 7.66 -23.64 -32.74
N PRO A 33 7.52 -24.14 -33.98
CA PRO A 33 8.59 -24.90 -34.64
C PRO A 33 9.89 -24.10 -34.79
N TRP A 34 9.77 -22.81 -35.06
CA TRP A 34 10.92 -21.91 -35.20
C TRP A 34 11.60 -21.65 -33.86
N LEU A 35 10.80 -21.48 -32.77
CA LEU A 35 11.30 -21.29 -31.43
C LEU A 35 11.96 -22.56 -30.87
N GLU A 36 11.42 -23.75 -31.13
CA GLU A 36 12.02 -25.02 -30.75
C GLU A 36 13.38 -25.21 -31.42
N ARG A 37 13.49 -24.85 -32.69
CA ARG A 37 14.74 -24.91 -33.42
C ARG A 37 15.75 -23.92 -32.88
N LEU A 38 15.35 -22.68 -32.59
CA LEU A 38 16.19 -21.64 -31.97
C LEU A 38 16.75 -22.12 -30.62
N GLU A 39 15.92 -22.74 -29.79
CA GLU A 39 16.32 -23.27 -28.49
C GLU A 39 17.22 -24.51 -28.61
N GLY A 40 16.95 -25.39 -29.57
CA GLY A 40 17.70 -26.62 -29.80
C GLY A 40 19.08 -26.42 -30.44
N GLU A 41 19.21 -25.52 -31.43
CA GLU A 41 20.46 -25.23 -32.11
C GLU A 41 21.32 -24.19 -31.38
N GLY A 42 20.72 -23.47 -30.43
CA GLY A 42 21.37 -22.44 -29.60
C GLY A 42 21.34 -21.03 -30.25
N VAL A 43 21.02 -20.04 -29.44
CA VAL A 43 20.85 -18.63 -29.83
C VAL A 43 22.09 -18.08 -30.53
N ASP A 44 23.29 -18.50 -30.14
CA ASP A 44 24.57 -17.98 -30.65
C ASP A 44 24.80 -18.34 -32.13
N ARG A 45 24.25 -19.44 -32.62
CA ARG A 45 24.31 -19.80 -34.06
C ARG A 45 23.45 -18.87 -34.91
N HIS A 46 22.33 -18.41 -34.37
CA HIS A 46 21.36 -17.58 -35.09
C HIS A 46 21.69 -16.07 -34.98
N LEU A 47 22.62 -15.69 -34.09
CA LEU A 47 23.17 -14.33 -33.96
C LEU A 47 24.45 -14.12 -34.74
N GLY A 48 24.84 -15.06 -35.64
CA GLY A 48 26.11 -15.08 -36.37
C GLY A 48 26.51 -13.77 -37.04
N GLY A 49 27.61 -13.23 -36.60
CA GLY A 49 28.55 -12.37 -37.34
C GLY A 49 28.20 -10.92 -37.72
N ALA A 50 27.02 -10.48 -37.62
CA ALA A 50 26.46 -9.12 -37.65
C ALA A 50 24.94 -9.30 -37.55
N ALA A 51 24.46 -9.54 -36.37
CA ALA A 51 23.04 -9.74 -36.14
C ALA A 51 22.27 -8.59 -36.79
N ASP A 52 21.53 -8.87 -37.83
CA ASP A 52 20.60 -7.91 -38.43
C ASP A 52 19.63 -7.54 -37.29
N GLY A 53 19.66 -6.28 -36.87
CA GLY A 53 18.80 -5.81 -35.78
C GLY A 53 17.32 -6.14 -35.99
N ARG A 54 16.89 -6.38 -37.25
CA ARG A 54 15.52 -6.83 -37.59
C ARG A 54 15.28 -8.27 -37.16
N ALA A 55 16.20 -9.18 -37.40
CA ALA A 55 16.09 -10.56 -36.93
C ALA A 55 15.99 -10.63 -35.41
N LEU A 56 16.78 -9.82 -34.70
CA LEU A 56 16.73 -9.71 -33.27
C LEU A 56 15.36 -9.20 -32.75
N VAL A 57 14.78 -8.19 -33.39
CA VAL A 57 13.41 -7.70 -33.08
C VAL A 57 12.39 -8.83 -33.27
N ALA A 58 12.47 -9.58 -34.37
CA ALA A 58 11.56 -10.64 -34.70
C ALA A 58 11.62 -11.76 -33.61
N TRP A 59 12.82 -12.25 -33.31
CA TRP A 59 13.01 -13.30 -32.29
C TRP A 59 12.62 -12.89 -30.87
N VAL A 60 12.98 -11.68 -30.43
CA VAL A 60 12.59 -11.16 -29.12
C VAL A 60 11.07 -11.05 -29.05
N SER A 61 10.42 -10.54 -30.10
CA SER A 61 8.96 -10.40 -30.14
C SER A 61 8.24 -11.76 -30.14
N ALA A 62 8.74 -12.73 -30.92
CA ALA A 62 8.19 -14.08 -30.98
C ALA A 62 8.24 -14.80 -29.61
N LEU A 63 9.39 -14.73 -28.95
CA LEU A 63 9.55 -15.31 -27.61
C LEU A 63 8.70 -14.60 -26.56
N LEU A 64 8.57 -13.27 -26.63
CA LEU A 64 7.71 -12.52 -25.70
C LEU A 64 6.24 -12.93 -25.81
N LEU A 65 5.78 -13.21 -27.01
CA LEU A 65 4.41 -13.63 -27.24
C LEU A 65 4.17 -15.09 -26.81
N ARG A 66 5.11 -15.99 -27.15
CA ARG A 66 4.91 -17.43 -26.97
C ARG A 66 5.57 -18.00 -25.71
N ARG A 67 6.77 -17.59 -25.37
CA ARG A 67 7.60 -18.18 -24.30
C ARG A 67 8.32 -17.10 -23.48
N PRO A 68 7.61 -16.19 -22.81
CA PRO A 68 8.26 -15.06 -22.11
C PRO A 68 9.16 -15.50 -20.95
N GLY A 69 9.03 -16.73 -20.45
CA GLY A 69 9.91 -17.31 -19.43
C GLY A 69 11.13 -18.07 -19.98
N ALA A 70 11.32 -18.11 -21.32
CA ALA A 70 12.39 -18.89 -21.93
C ALA A 70 13.78 -18.30 -21.63
N VAL A 71 14.77 -19.16 -21.40
CA VAL A 71 16.17 -18.75 -21.21
C VAL A 71 16.72 -18.08 -22.48
N ALA A 72 16.29 -18.52 -23.66
CA ALA A 72 16.61 -17.94 -24.94
C ALA A 72 16.23 -16.46 -25.02
N LEU A 73 15.05 -16.09 -24.50
CA LEU A 73 14.61 -14.70 -24.46
C LEU A 73 15.55 -13.83 -23.62
N ALA A 74 15.98 -14.31 -22.45
CA ALA A 74 16.89 -13.54 -21.60
C ALA A 74 18.24 -13.29 -22.29
N ARG A 75 18.76 -14.26 -23.08
CA ARG A 75 19.99 -14.12 -23.87
C ARG A 75 19.80 -13.13 -25.03
N LEU A 76 18.74 -13.29 -25.83
CA LEU A 76 18.43 -12.38 -26.92
C LEU A 76 18.15 -10.96 -26.45
N ALA A 77 17.45 -10.81 -25.33
CA ALA A 77 17.23 -9.49 -24.74
C ALA A 77 18.56 -8.85 -24.28
N ALA A 78 19.48 -9.62 -23.68
CA ALA A 78 20.81 -9.12 -23.32
C ALA A 78 21.60 -8.65 -24.53
N GLU A 79 21.51 -9.35 -25.65
CA GLU A 79 22.08 -8.91 -26.95
C GLU A 79 21.39 -7.65 -27.44
N GLY A 80 20.06 -7.61 -27.40
CA GLY A 80 19.26 -6.45 -27.78
C GLY A 80 19.64 -5.19 -26.99
N TYR A 81 19.90 -5.29 -25.69
CA TYR A 81 20.39 -4.16 -24.89
C TYR A 81 21.75 -3.64 -25.38
N ARG A 82 22.66 -4.53 -25.77
CA ARG A 82 23.95 -4.14 -26.37
C ARG A 82 23.77 -3.45 -27.73
N HIS A 83 22.88 -3.98 -28.54
CA HIS A 83 22.59 -3.41 -29.89
C HIS A 83 21.92 -2.03 -29.80
N LEU A 84 21.08 -1.75 -28.79
CA LEU A 84 20.53 -0.41 -28.61
C LEU A 84 21.57 0.67 -28.39
N LEU A 85 22.75 0.31 -27.88
CA LEU A 85 23.88 1.22 -27.65
C LEU A 85 24.78 1.37 -28.89
N SER A 86 24.58 0.56 -29.96
CA SER A 86 25.32 0.61 -31.22
C SER A 86 24.57 1.37 -32.30
N PRO A 87 25.22 1.76 -33.42
CA PRO A 87 24.57 2.41 -34.55
C PRO A 87 23.57 1.46 -35.22
N LEU A 88 22.28 1.67 -34.98
CA LEU A 88 21.17 0.96 -35.64
C LEU A 88 20.38 1.95 -36.51
N GLN A 89 19.70 1.41 -37.54
CA GLN A 89 18.69 2.18 -38.25
C GLN A 89 17.60 2.66 -37.27
N PRO A 90 17.14 3.91 -37.36
CA PRO A 90 16.21 4.49 -36.41
C PRO A 90 14.95 3.65 -36.19
N GLU A 91 14.34 3.12 -37.25
CA GLU A 91 13.14 2.28 -37.14
C GLU A 91 13.39 0.96 -36.40
N VAL A 92 14.51 0.28 -36.70
CA VAL A 92 14.90 -0.96 -36.03
C VAL A 92 15.18 -0.70 -34.56
N ARG A 93 15.84 0.41 -34.23
CA ARG A 93 16.10 0.82 -32.85
C ARG A 93 14.80 1.03 -32.05
N LEU A 94 13.80 1.71 -32.64
CA LEU A 94 12.53 1.95 -32.01
C LEU A 94 11.75 0.66 -31.79
N ARG A 95 11.67 -0.23 -32.76
CA ARG A 95 11.02 -1.53 -32.65
C ARG A 95 11.70 -2.42 -31.60
N LEU A 96 13.01 -2.49 -31.61
CA LEU A 96 13.80 -3.22 -30.61
C LEU A 96 13.57 -2.65 -29.22
N GLY A 97 13.62 -1.32 -29.09
CA GLY A 97 13.30 -0.64 -27.84
C GLY A 97 11.92 -1.00 -27.30
N GLY A 98 10.89 -0.98 -28.14
CA GLY A 98 9.52 -1.39 -27.78
C GLY A 98 9.44 -2.84 -27.29
N ALA A 99 10.05 -3.78 -28.02
CA ALA A 99 10.09 -5.19 -27.62
C ALA A 99 10.82 -5.40 -26.28
N LEU A 100 11.93 -4.70 -26.07
CA LEU A 100 12.70 -4.78 -24.82
C LEU A 100 12.00 -4.09 -23.63
N LEU A 101 11.20 -3.05 -23.88
CA LEU A 101 10.33 -2.47 -22.85
C LEU A 101 9.26 -3.49 -22.38
N LEU A 102 8.65 -4.20 -23.32
CA LEU A 102 7.69 -5.26 -23.00
C LEU A 102 8.38 -6.43 -22.26
N HIS A 103 9.58 -6.82 -22.69
CA HIS A 103 10.41 -7.80 -21.96
C HIS A 103 10.70 -7.33 -20.53
N GLY A 104 11.06 -6.06 -20.33
CA GLY A 104 11.29 -5.48 -19.01
C GLY A 104 10.05 -5.53 -18.12
N LEU A 105 8.88 -5.27 -18.71
CA LEU A 105 7.60 -5.31 -18.00
C LEU A 105 7.20 -6.73 -17.58
N LEU A 106 7.31 -7.71 -18.49
CA LEU A 106 6.87 -9.08 -18.25
C LEU A 106 7.89 -9.90 -17.44
N GLY A 107 9.18 -9.82 -17.75
CA GLY A 107 10.18 -10.73 -17.20
C GLY A 107 11.49 -10.10 -16.74
N GLY A 108 11.77 -8.83 -17.10
CA GLY A 108 13.07 -8.23 -16.89
C GLY A 108 13.25 -7.38 -15.63
N GLY A 109 12.17 -6.92 -15.03
CA GLY A 109 12.17 -5.99 -13.90
C GLY A 109 12.53 -4.55 -14.25
N SER A 110 12.35 -3.64 -13.28
CA SER A 110 12.46 -2.19 -13.49
C SER A 110 13.84 -1.70 -13.92
N GLY A 111 14.91 -2.38 -13.54
CA GLY A 111 16.28 -2.02 -13.91
C GLY A 111 16.52 -2.12 -15.41
N ARG A 112 15.98 -3.16 -16.07
CA ARG A 112 16.09 -3.34 -17.52
C ARG A 112 15.27 -2.31 -18.30
N ILE A 113 14.09 -1.96 -17.79
CA ILE A 113 13.27 -0.89 -18.37
C ILE A 113 14.03 0.44 -18.34
N ALA A 114 14.71 0.74 -17.21
CA ALA A 114 15.53 1.95 -17.09
C ALA A 114 16.68 2.00 -18.09
N LEU A 115 17.35 0.86 -18.35
CA LEU A 115 18.41 0.76 -19.35
C LEU A 115 17.90 1.06 -20.77
N VAL A 116 16.75 0.48 -21.15
CA VAL A 116 16.14 0.74 -22.47
C VAL A 116 15.75 2.20 -22.61
N THR A 117 15.06 2.74 -21.58
CA THR A 117 14.65 4.15 -21.58
C THR A 117 15.85 5.07 -21.69
N GLY A 118 16.93 4.82 -20.92
CA GLY A 118 18.16 5.58 -21.00
C GLY A 118 18.86 5.49 -22.37
N ALA A 119 18.88 4.30 -23.00
CA ALA A 119 19.45 4.10 -24.32
C ALA A 119 18.63 4.80 -25.43
N LEU A 120 17.31 4.86 -25.28
CA LEU A 120 16.42 5.59 -26.20
C LEU A 120 16.58 7.11 -26.05
N TRP A 121 16.81 7.63 -24.85
CA TRP A 121 17.06 9.05 -24.60
C TRP A 121 18.51 9.48 -24.96
N GLY A 122 19.51 8.64 -24.64
CA GLY A 122 20.93 8.95 -24.84
C GLY A 122 21.46 8.70 -26.24
N GLY A 123 20.70 8.07 -27.12
CA GLY A 123 21.08 7.78 -28.50
C GLY A 123 21.05 9.02 -29.40
N VAL A 124 22.23 9.56 -29.70
CA VAL A 124 22.52 10.73 -30.52
C VAL A 124 21.51 10.92 -31.67
N ARG A 125 20.82 12.06 -31.72
CA ARG A 125 19.87 12.55 -32.76
C ARG A 125 18.49 11.87 -32.87
N LEU A 126 18.08 10.94 -31.97
CA LEU A 126 16.71 10.43 -31.97
C LEU A 126 15.70 11.44 -31.39
N GLU A 127 16.18 12.41 -30.60
CA GLU A 127 15.33 13.45 -29.99
C GLU A 127 14.60 14.34 -31.04
N GLU A 128 15.07 14.34 -32.28
CA GLU A 128 14.52 15.18 -33.34
C GLU A 128 13.28 14.58 -34.04
N THR A 129 13.06 13.27 -33.94
CA THR A 129 11.90 12.64 -34.57
C THR A 129 10.69 12.48 -33.61
N PRO A 130 9.46 12.78 -34.09
CA PRO A 130 8.26 12.56 -33.28
C PRO A 130 8.13 11.11 -32.75
N ALA A 131 8.47 10.12 -33.58
CA ALA A 131 8.44 8.71 -33.21
C ALA A 131 9.37 8.38 -32.03
N ALA A 132 10.60 8.89 -32.05
CA ALA A 132 11.56 8.69 -30.97
C ALA A 132 11.07 9.29 -29.65
N ARG A 133 10.50 10.50 -29.70
CA ARG A 133 9.91 11.13 -28.52
C ARG A 133 8.76 10.30 -27.94
N VAL A 134 7.87 9.76 -28.77
CA VAL A 134 6.75 8.93 -28.33
C VAL A 134 7.24 7.64 -27.67
N VAL A 135 8.21 6.94 -28.29
CA VAL A 135 8.76 5.68 -27.72
C VAL A 135 9.54 5.93 -26.43
N ALA A 136 10.27 7.06 -26.34
CA ALA A 136 10.95 7.45 -25.10
C ALA A 136 9.95 7.76 -23.98
N GLN A 137 8.84 8.46 -24.28
CA GLN A 137 7.76 8.68 -23.30
C GLN A 137 7.04 7.37 -22.92
N LEU A 138 6.87 6.43 -23.84
CA LEU A 138 6.37 5.09 -23.52
C LEU A 138 7.31 4.37 -22.55
N GLY A 139 8.62 4.44 -22.80
CA GLY A 139 9.64 3.88 -21.90
C GLY A 139 9.57 4.49 -20.50
N GLU A 140 9.49 5.82 -20.41
CA GLU A 140 9.35 6.52 -19.13
C GLU A 140 8.03 6.16 -18.43
N ALA A 141 6.93 6.07 -19.15
CA ALA A 141 5.64 5.67 -18.61
C ALA A 141 5.70 4.25 -18.00
N ILE A 142 6.24 3.28 -18.75
CA ILE A 142 6.41 1.89 -18.29
C ILE A 142 7.40 1.83 -17.12
N HIS A 143 8.53 2.54 -17.17
CA HIS A 143 9.51 2.59 -16.09
C HIS A 143 8.89 3.15 -14.80
N SER A 144 8.27 4.31 -14.90
CA SER A 144 7.63 4.96 -13.75
C SER A 144 6.47 4.14 -13.20
N TRP A 145 5.67 3.51 -14.08
CA TRP A 145 4.62 2.57 -13.68
C TRP A 145 5.20 1.36 -12.95
N GLY A 146 6.24 0.73 -13.52
CA GLY A 146 6.94 -0.40 -12.91
C GLY A 146 7.45 -0.12 -11.50
N ARG A 147 7.91 1.11 -11.25
CA ARG A 147 8.37 1.57 -9.93
C ARG A 147 7.25 2.02 -9.00
N GLY A 148 5.98 1.94 -9.43
CA GLY A 148 4.83 2.45 -8.70
C GLY A 148 4.73 3.98 -8.66
N ARG A 149 5.50 4.71 -9.48
CA ARG A 149 5.47 6.19 -9.56
C ARG A 149 4.32 6.64 -10.46
N SER A 150 3.12 6.43 -9.99
CA SER A 150 1.90 6.55 -10.80
C SER A 150 1.66 7.94 -11.40
N ARG A 151 2.01 9.03 -10.69
CA ARG A 151 1.92 10.41 -11.24
C ARG A 151 2.90 10.65 -12.38
N ALA A 152 4.15 10.22 -12.22
CA ALA A 152 5.16 10.37 -13.26
C ALA A 152 4.80 9.53 -14.50
N ALA A 153 4.28 8.33 -14.31
CA ALA A 153 3.78 7.50 -15.40
C ALA A 153 2.67 8.18 -16.21
N LEU A 154 1.65 8.76 -15.53
CA LEU A 154 0.59 9.51 -16.23
C LEU A 154 1.12 10.75 -16.95
N ALA A 155 2.05 11.48 -16.35
CA ALA A 155 2.67 12.64 -16.99
C ALA A 155 3.39 12.25 -18.29
N ALA A 156 4.14 11.14 -18.29
CA ALA A 156 4.80 10.61 -19.48
C ALA A 156 3.79 10.16 -20.56
N VAL A 157 2.69 9.47 -20.14
CA VAL A 157 1.61 9.11 -21.08
C VAL A 157 1.01 10.36 -21.75
N HIS A 158 0.66 11.38 -20.98
CA HIS A 158 0.10 12.61 -21.54
C HIS A 158 1.06 13.31 -22.50
N ALA A 159 2.36 13.40 -22.14
CA ALA A 159 3.37 13.99 -22.99
C ALA A 159 3.57 13.21 -24.30
N GLY A 160 3.55 11.87 -24.23
CA GLY A 160 3.65 11.01 -25.40
C GLY A 160 2.43 11.09 -26.32
N LEU A 161 1.21 11.10 -25.74
CA LEU A 161 -0.03 11.21 -26.51
C LEU A 161 -0.16 12.56 -27.21
N ALA A 162 0.29 13.66 -26.60
CA ALA A 162 0.30 14.97 -27.24
C ALA A 162 1.13 14.99 -28.57
N VAL A 163 2.14 14.12 -28.67
CA VAL A 163 2.93 13.95 -29.91
C VAL A 163 2.30 12.91 -30.83
N ALA A 164 1.85 11.77 -30.27
CA ALA A 164 1.33 10.67 -31.07
C ALA A 164 0.02 11.02 -31.78
N ASP A 165 -0.84 11.81 -31.16
CA ASP A 165 -2.15 12.19 -31.73
C ASP A 165 -2.02 13.23 -32.86
N ALA A 166 -0.86 13.85 -33.01
CA ALA A 166 -0.60 14.82 -34.09
C ALA A 166 -0.21 14.18 -35.44
N ALA A 167 0.08 12.86 -35.48
CA ALA A 167 0.59 12.20 -36.68
C ALA A 167 0.08 10.75 -36.81
N ALA A 168 -0.59 10.47 -37.93
CA ALA A 168 -1.25 9.17 -38.16
C ALA A 168 -0.25 7.98 -38.16
N GLU A 169 0.98 8.20 -38.61
CA GLU A 169 2.04 7.19 -38.60
C GLU A 169 2.47 6.76 -37.19
N LEU A 170 2.11 7.51 -36.17
CA LEU A 170 2.40 7.20 -34.78
C LEU A 170 1.24 6.48 -34.05
N ALA A 171 0.16 6.16 -34.74
CA ALA A 171 -1.05 5.57 -34.17
C ALA A 171 -0.77 4.30 -33.34
N THR A 172 0.13 3.43 -33.79
CA THR A 172 0.53 2.21 -33.06
C THR A 172 1.17 2.54 -31.70
N TRP A 173 2.10 3.50 -31.65
CA TRP A 173 2.74 3.92 -30.41
C TRP A 173 1.76 4.66 -29.48
N GLY A 174 0.86 5.46 -30.06
CA GLY A 174 -0.23 6.11 -29.34
C GLY A 174 -1.16 5.08 -28.67
N ARG A 175 -1.45 3.96 -29.34
CA ARG A 175 -2.24 2.84 -28.82
C ARG A 175 -1.57 2.20 -27.60
N TRP A 176 -0.25 1.91 -27.68
CA TRP A 176 0.51 1.39 -26.56
C TRP A 176 0.55 2.35 -25.36
N LEU A 177 0.73 3.64 -25.60
CA LEU A 177 0.66 4.67 -24.56
C LEU A 177 -0.70 4.68 -23.86
N ARG A 178 -1.81 4.57 -24.62
CA ARG A 178 -3.16 4.49 -24.05
C ARG A 178 -3.34 3.23 -23.22
N CYS A 179 -2.84 2.07 -23.67
CA CYS A 179 -2.89 0.84 -22.88
C CYS A 179 -2.19 1.00 -21.52
N VAL A 180 -0.97 1.56 -21.52
CA VAL A 180 -0.24 1.86 -20.28
C VAL A 180 -1.00 2.90 -19.45
N GLY A 181 -1.52 3.96 -20.07
CA GLY A 181 -2.30 5.00 -19.42
C GLY A 181 -3.54 4.46 -18.73
N VAL A 182 -4.31 3.60 -19.42
CA VAL A 182 -5.47 2.91 -18.84
C VAL A 182 -5.08 2.10 -17.62
N ALA A 183 -4.03 1.28 -17.72
CA ALA A 183 -3.56 0.45 -16.61
C ALA A 183 -3.14 1.30 -15.39
N VAL A 184 -2.41 2.40 -15.61
CA VAL A 184 -2.01 3.32 -14.53
C VAL A 184 -3.21 4.03 -13.93
N ALA A 185 -4.14 4.53 -14.74
CA ALA A 185 -5.36 5.21 -14.28
C ALA A 185 -6.25 4.27 -13.44
N LEU A 186 -6.42 3.02 -13.87
CA LEU A 186 -7.17 2.00 -13.12
C LEU A 186 -6.50 1.67 -11.78
N GLY A 187 -5.18 1.49 -11.76
CA GLY A 187 -4.42 1.27 -10.54
C GLY A 187 -4.56 2.43 -9.53
N ARG A 188 -4.76 3.65 -10.02
CA ARG A 188 -5.06 4.85 -9.20
C ARG A 188 -6.53 4.99 -8.81
N GLY A 189 -7.42 4.20 -9.41
CA GLY A 189 -8.87 4.33 -9.25
C GLY A 189 -9.49 5.48 -10.06
N GLU A 190 -8.79 6.02 -11.06
CA GLU A 190 -9.25 7.07 -11.95
C GLU A 190 -10.04 6.49 -13.14
N VAL A 191 -11.15 5.77 -12.85
CA VAL A 191 -11.94 5.02 -13.83
C VAL A 191 -12.43 5.90 -14.99
N ALA A 192 -12.86 7.13 -14.72
CA ALA A 192 -13.34 8.05 -15.77
C ALA A 192 -12.22 8.43 -16.77
N LEU A 193 -10.96 8.50 -16.34
CA LEU A 193 -9.82 8.73 -17.22
C LEU A 193 -9.55 7.50 -18.08
N ALA A 194 -9.57 6.32 -17.48
CA ALA A 194 -9.43 5.06 -18.19
C ALA A 194 -10.52 4.87 -19.25
N ASP A 195 -11.79 5.18 -18.92
CA ASP A 195 -12.92 5.12 -19.85
C ASP A 195 -12.73 6.00 -21.08
N ARG A 196 -12.17 7.21 -20.92
CA ARG A 196 -11.86 8.08 -22.06
C ARG A 196 -10.85 7.42 -23.00
N TRP A 197 -9.73 6.93 -22.47
CA TRP A 197 -8.69 6.32 -23.30
C TRP A 197 -9.11 4.98 -23.92
N LEU A 198 -9.96 4.20 -23.25
CA LEU A 198 -10.56 3.00 -23.85
C LEU A 198 -11.45 3.34 -25.05
N ARG A 199 -12.22 4.44 -25.01
CA ARG A 199 -13.06 4.89 -26.13
C ARG A 199 -12.24 5.51 -27.25
N ASP A 200 -11.29 6.41 -26.92
CA ASP A 200 -10.63 7.28 -27.89
C ASP A 200 -9.53 6.59 -28.68
N GLY A 201 -9.01 5.47 -28.22
CA GLY A 201 -7.80 4.89 -28.82
C GLY A 201 -7.80 3.43 -29.17
N LEU A 202 -8.77 2.69 -28.67
CA LEU A 202 -8.83 1.24 -28.85
C LEU A 202 -10.13 0.78 -29.56
N HIS A 203 -10.96 1.76 -29.96
CA HIS A 203 -12.29 1.51 -30.50
C HIS A 203 -12.31 1.26 -32.03
N ASP A 204 -11.24 1.58 -32.75
CA ASP A 204 -11.20 1.31 -34.20
C ASP A 204 -10.98 -0.18 -34.46
N ARG A 205 -12.10 -0.91 -34.50
CA ARG A 205 -12.13 -2.35 -34.78
C ARG A 205 -11.77 -2.71 -36.21
N SER A 206 -11.71 -1.73 -37.12
CA SER A 206 -11.48 -2.00 -38.55
C SER A 206 -10.03 -2.35 -38.85
N THR A 207 -9.09 -1.93 -37.97
CA THR A 207 -7.65 -2.18 -38.10
C THR A 207 -7.06 -2.99 -36.94
N ALA A 208 -7.88 -3.37 -35.95
CA ALA A 208 -7.44 -4.09 -34.76
C ALA A 208 -7.21 -5.57 -35.05
N THR A 209 -6.06 -6.09 -34.64
CA THR A 209 -5.79 -7.54 -34.64
C THR A 209 -6.47 -8.23 -33.48
N ASP A 210 -6.57 -9.57 -33.52
CA ASP A 210 -7.08 -10.36 -32.38
C ASP A 210 -6.26 -10.12 -31.10
N LEU A 211 -4.96 -9.87 -31.21
CA LEU A 211 -4.09 -9.49 -30.09
C LEU A 211 -4.51 -8.14 -29.49
N ASP A 212 -4.77 -7.13 -30.34
CA ASP A 212 -5.23 -5.81 -29.90
C ASP A 212 -6.58 -5.92 -29.17
N LEU A 213 -7.50 -6.73 -29.70
CA LEU A 213 -8.80 -6.98 -29.10
C LEU A 213 -8.69 -7.74 -27.77
N ALA A 214 -7.80 -8.74 -27.66
CA ALA A 214 -7.54 -9.44 -26.41
C ALA A 214 -7.02 -8.48 -25.33
N LEU A 215 -6.05 -7.61 -25.66
CA LEU A 215 -5.55 -6.57 -24.76
C LEU A 215 -6.64 -5.58 -24.35
N TYR A 216 -7.47 -5.15 -25.30
CA TYR A 216 -8.60 -4.27 -25.02
C TYR A 216 -9.56 -4.90 -24.00
N HIS A 217 -9.94 -6.17 -24.19
CA HIS A 217 -10.83 -6.87 -23.27
C HIS A 217 -10.18 -7.14 -21.90
N ILE A 218 -8.87 -7.34 -21.81
CA ILE A 218 -8.13 -7.39 -20.53
C ILE A 218 -8.25 -6.05 -19.79
N LEU A 219 -8.04 -4.92 -20.49
CA LEU A 219 -8.16 -3.60 -19.88
C LEU A 219 -9.60 -3.26 -19.50
N LEU A 220 -10.58 -3.68 -20.30
CA LEU A 220 -12.01 -3.55 -20.01
C LEU A 220 -12.40 -4.40 -18.78
N ALA A 221 -11.89 -5.60 -18.66
CA ALA A 221 -12.07 -6.45 -17.49
C ALA A 221 -11.47 -5.81 -16.24
N TRP A 222 -10.25 -5.26 -16.33
CA TRP A 222 -9.64 -4.53 -15.20
C TRP A 222 -10.45 -3.28 -14.83
N ARG A 223 -10.99 -2.57 -15.82
CA ARG A 223 -11.90 -1.44 -15.59
C ARG A 223 -13.14 -1.88 -14.79
N GLY A 224 -13.75 -3.00 -15.15
CA GLY A 224 -14.87 -3.58 -14.43
C GLY A 224 -14.51 -3.94 -12.97
N VAL A 225 -13.35 -4.57 -12.76
CA VAL A 225 -12.80 -4.85 -11.41
C VAL A 225 -12.63 -3.55 -10.61
N ALA A 226 -12.04 -2.52 -11.21
CA ALA A 226 -11.78 -1.25 -10.53
C ALA A 226 -13.07 -0.49 -10.17
N ALA A 227 -14.11 -0.61 -11.01
CA ALA A 227 -15.43 -0.03 -10.78
C ALA A 227 -16.33 -0.88 -9.87
N GLY A 228 -15.95 -2.13 -9.55
CA GLY A 228 -16.77 -3.06 -8.78
C GLY A 228 -17.88 -3.73 -9.60
N GLU A 229 -17.77 -3.74 -10.92
CA GLU A 229 -18.74 -4.28 -11.88
C GLU A 229 -18.38 -5.72 -12.26
N ALA A 230 -18.72 -6.68 -11.42
CA ALA A 230 -18.36 -8.09 -11.62
C ALA A 230 -18.92 -8.68 -12.92
N GLY A 231 -20.18 -8.35 -13.31
CA GLY A 231 -20.80 -8.84 -14.55
C GLY A 231 -20.01 -8.45 -15.79
N THR A 232 -19.76 -7.16 -15.98
CA THR A 232 -18.94 -6.63 -17.09
C THR A 232 -17.55 -7.26 -17.13
N THR A 233 -16.95 -7.50 -15.94
CA THR A 233 -15.63 -8.14 -15.85
C THR A 233 -15.68 -9.58 -16.36
N LEU A 234 -16.68 -10.36 -15.95
CA LEU A 234 -16.82 -11.77 -16.36
C LEU A 234 -16.99 -11.90 -17.87
N GLU A 235 -17.88 -11.09 -18.47
CA GLU A 235 -18.09 -11.04 -19.92
C GLU A 235 -16.78 -10.66 -20.66
N ALA A 236 -16.11 -9.61 -20.22
CA ALA A 236 -14.86 -9.17 -20.84
C ALA A 236 -13.74 -10.22 -20.73
N THR A 237 -13.63 -10.92 -19.58
CA THR A 237 -12.61 -11.97 -19.39
C THR A 237 -12.88 -13.20 -20.25
N GLU A 238 -14.13 -13.55 -20.52
CA GLU A 238 -14.48 -14.67 -21.40
C GLU A 238 -14.03 -14.38 -22.85
N VAL A 239 -14.32 -13.18 -23.35
CA VAL A 239 -13.89 -12.74 -24.67
C VAL A 239 -12.37 -12.66 -24.75
N ALA A 240 -11.71 -12.08 -23.73
CA ALA A 240 -10.26 -11.98 -23.67
C ALA A 240 -9.57 -13.35 -23.68
N GLU A 241 -10.07 -14.31 -22.90
CA GLU A 241 -9.52 -15.67 -22.84
C GLU A 241 -9.68 -16.41 -24.18
N ALA A 242 -10.83 -16.28 -24.83
CA ALA A 242 -11.07 -16.87 -26.15
C ALA A 242 -10.14 -16.30 -27.22
N LEU A 243 -9.98 -14.98 -27.27
CA LEU A 243 -9.05 -14.32 -28.20
C LEU A 243 -7.60 -14.68 -27.89
N ALA A 244 -7.21 -14.67 -26.62
CA ALA A 244 -5.86 -15.02 -26.19
C ALA A 244 -5.50 -16.48 -26.55
N ALA A 245 -6.44 -17.40 -26.42
CA ALA A 245 -6.29 -18.79 -26.84
C ALA A 245 -6.17 -18.91 -28.36
N LYS A 246 -7.00 -18.17 -29.11
CA LYS A 246 -6.96 -18.15 -30.59
C LYS A 246 -5.61 -17.65 -31.12
N VAL A 247 -5.05 -16.57 -30.54
CA VAL A 247 -3.73 -16.06 -30.94
C VAL A 247 -2.57 -16.84 -30.32
N GLY A 248 -2.86 -17.71 -29.35
CA GLY A 248 -1.85 -18.54 -28.69
C GLY A 248 -0.94 -17.79 -27.71
N VAL A 249 -1.41 -16.75 -27.01
CA VAL A 249 -0.61 -15.92 -26.10
C VAL A 249 -0.94 -16.22 -24.63
N GLU A 250 -0.13 -17.09 -24.00
CA GLU A 250 -0.39 -17.61 -22.64
C GLU A 250 -0.48 -16.54 -21.53
N TRP A 251 0.30 -15.48 -21.61
CA TRP A 251 0.26 -14.43 -20.58
C TRP A 251 -1.06 -13.63 -20.60
N LEU A 252 -1.75 -13.53 -21.75
CA LEU A 252 -3.10 -12.96 -21.83
C LEU A 252 -4.14 -13.91 -21.25
N VAL A 253 -4.00 -15.24 -21.44
CA VAL A 253 -4.85 -16.24 -20.79
C VAL A 253 -4.72 -16.15 -19.28
N TRP A 254 -3.47 -16.05 -18.78
CA TRP A 254 -3.22 -15.82 -17.35
C TRP A 254 -3.89 -14.53 -16.86
N ALA A 255 -3.76 -13.43 -17.59
CA ALA A 255 -4.33 -12.14 -17.24
C ALA A 255 -5.86 -12.18 -17.15
N ALA A 256 -6.52 -12.79 -18.14
CA ALA A 256 -7.98 -12.97 -18.16
C ALA A 256 -8.47 -13.78 -16.95
N ARG A 257 -7.82 -14.91 -16.66
CA ARG A 257 -8.19 -15.77 -15.51
C ARG A 257 -7.96 -15.08 -14.18
N LEU A 258 -6.89 -14.29 -14.04
CA LEU A 258 -6.63 -13.55 -12.82
C LEU A 258 -7.71 -12.49 -12.55
N LEU A 259 -8.10 -11.73 -13.57
CA LEU A 259 -9.18 -10.74 -13.47
C LEU A 259 -10.55 -11.38 -13.23
N ARG A 260 -10.80 -12.56 -13.81
CA ARG A 260 -11.99 -13.36 -13.53
C ARG A 260 -12.06 -13.79 -12.06
N ALA A 261 -10.94 -14.19 -11.47
CA ALA A 261 -10.87 -14.53 -10.04
C ALA A 261 -11.20 -13.32 -9.15
N GLU A 262 -10.72 -12.12 -9.50
CA GLU A 262 -11.09 -10.87 -8.81
C GLU A 262 -12.60 -10.57 -8.93
N ALA A 263 -13.20 -10.81 -10.11
CA ALA A 263 -14.64 -10.64 -10.33
C ALA A 263 -15.49 -11.60 -9.49
N LEU A 264 -15.06 -12.87 -9.38
CA LEU A 264 -15.69 -13.86 -8.50
C LEU A 264 -15.61 -13.42 -7.03
N GLY A 265 -14.46 -12.87 -6.60
CA GLY A 265 -14.32 -12.26 -5.28
C GLY A 265 -15.28 -11.10 -5.04
N LEU A 266 -15.54 -10.25 -6.05
CA LEU A 266 -16.53 -9.16 -6.00
C LEU A 266 -17.96 -9.67 -5.82
N ARG A 267 -18.29 -10.84 -6.37
CA ARG A 267 -19.60 -11.49 -6.23
C ARG A 267 -19.77 -12.26 -4.91
N GLY A 268 -18.70 -12.35 -4.10
CA GLY A 268 -18.69 -13.19 -2.91
C GLY A 268 -18.41 -14.68 -3.18
N GLU A 269 -18.16 -15.06 -4.42
CA GLU A 269 -17.82 -16.44 -4.86
C GLU A 269 -16.33 -16.73 -4.60
N VAL A 270 -15.87 -16.43 -3.37
CA VAL A 270 -14.44 -16.43 -2.99
C VAL A 270 -13.79 -17.81 -3.17
N ALA A 271 -14.51 -18.89 -2.86
CA ALA A 271 -13.97 -20.26 -2.99
C ALA A 271 -13.67 -20.61 -4.46
N GLU A 272 -14.49 -20.16 -5.40
CA GLU A 272 -14.29 -20.38 -6.82
C GLU A 272 -13.14 -19.52 -7.35
N GLY A 273 -13.09 -18.25 -6.95
CA GLY A 273 -11.96 -17.36 -7.26
C GLY A 273 -10.62 -17.97 -6.80
N ARG A 274 -10.55 -18.51 -5.58
CA ARG A 274 -9.35 -19.20 -5.06
C ARG A 274 -8.97 -20.44 -5.89
N ARG A 275 -9.96 -21.25 -6.31
CA ARG A 275 -9.72 -22.41 -7.20
C ARG A 275 -9.12 -21.98 -8.52
N LEU A 276 -9.66 -20.89 -9.10
CA LEU A 276 -9.17 -20.36 -10.37
C LEU A 276 -7.73 -19.84 -10.25
N VAL A 277 -7.39 -19.11 -9.19
CA VAL A 277 -6.01 -18.66 -8.92
C VAL A 277 -5.06 -19.86 -8.72
N ALA A 278 -5.49 -20.89 -8.03
CA ALA A 278 -4.68 -22.12 -7.92
C ALA A 278 -4.47 -22.78 -9.29
N GLY A 279 -5.46 -22.76 -10.16
CA GLY A 279 -5.40 -23.32 -11.52
C GLY A 279 -4.45 -22.58 -12.47
N VAL A 280 -4.10 -21.31 -12.20
CA VAL A 280 -3.13 -20.58 -13.04
C VAL A 280 -1.67 -20.80 -12.63
N ARG A 281 -1.38 -21.51 -11.53
CA ARG A 281 -0.02 -21.79 -11.06
C ARG A 281 0.91 -22.40 -12.12
N PRO A 282 0.49 -23.36 -12.95
CA PRO A 282 1.35 -23.89 -14.04
C PRO A 282 1.73 -22.79 -15.05
N LEU A 283 0.82 -21.88 -15.37
CA LEU A 283 1.11 -20.72 -16.23
C LEU A 283 2.13 -19.80 -15.57
N VAL A 284 1.97 -19.48 -14.28
CA VAL A 284 2.92 -18.65 -13.51
C VAL A 284 4.32 -19.23 -13.54
N GLN A 285 4.45 -20.56 -13.40
CA GLN A 285 5.75 -21.26 -13.45
C GLN A 285 6.41 -21.21 -14.84
N ARG A 286 5.63 -21.21 -15.92
CA ARG A 286 6.16 -21.07 -17.28
C ARG A 286 6.51 -19.63 -17.63
N LEU A 287 5.67 -18.68 -17.25
CA LEU A 287 5.84 -17.26 -17.59
C LEU A 287 6.98 -16.58 -16.82
N ARG A 288 7.24 -16.99 -15.58
CA ARG A 288 8.39 -16.60 -14.72
C ARG A 288 8.69 -15.10 -14.64
N GLY A 289 7.68 -14.24 -14.72
CA GLY A 289 7.87 -12.80 -14.69
C GLY A 289 7.39 -12.16 -13.39
N PRO A 290 8.05 -11.10 -12.89
CA PRO A 290 7.65 -10.43 -11.64
C PRO A 290 6.23 -9.85 -11.69
N LEU A 291 5.77 -9.32 -12.85
CA LEU A 291 4.39 -8.89 -13.01
C LEU A 291 3.40 -10.04 -12.75
N VAL A 292 3.71 -11.23 -13.29
CA VAL A 292 2.87 -12.42 -13.18
C VAL A 292 2.85 -12.94 -11.73
N THR A 293 4.03 -13.05 -11.12
CA THR A 293 4.20 -13.58 -9.76
C THR A 293 3.58 -12.65 -8.72
N VAL A 294 3.88 -11.34 -8.80
CA VAL A 294 3.35 -10.32 -7.86
C VAL A 294 1.84 -10.22 -7.96
N SER A 295 1.30 -10.12 -9.19
CA SER A 295 -0.15 -9.99 -9.37
C SER A 295 -0.90 -11.21 -8.88
N THR A 296 -0.41 -12.43 -9.17
CA THR A 296 -1.02 -13.67 -8.69
C THR A 296 -0.97 -13.76 -7.16
N ALA A 297 0.17 -13.41 -6.55
CA ALA A 297 0.35 -13.45 -5.10
C ALA A 297 -0.60 -12.47 -4.38
N PHE A 298 -0.77 -11.25 -4.88
CA PHE A 298 -1.65 -10.27 -4.25
C PHE A 298 -3.14 -10.60 -4.43
N THR A 299 -3.54 -11.14 -5.60
CA THR A 299 -4.89 -11.65 -5.78
C THR A 299 -5.16 -12.85 -4.86
N GLU A 300 -4.20 -13.77 -4.69
CA GLU A 300 -4.28 -14.88 -3.73
C GLU A 300 -4.40 -14.38 -2.29
N ALA A 301 -3.58 -13.39 -1.89
CA ALA A 301 -3.65 -12.77 -0.57
C ALA A 301 -5.00 -12.09 -0.32
N HIS A 302 -5.52 -11.36 -1.32
CA HIS A 302 -6.82 -10.72 -1.24
C HIS A 302 -7.96 -11.71 -1.04
N LEU A 303 -8.02 -12.77 -1.85
CA LEU A 303 -9.07 -13.79 -1.76
C LEU A 303 -8.94 -14.64 -0.49
N ALA A 304 -7.73 -14.89 0.00
CA ALA A 304 -7.50 -15.56 1.27
C ALA A 304 -8.01 -14.71 2.46
N ALA A 305 -7.73 -13.41 2.46
CA ALA A 305 -8.27 -12.49 3.46
C ALA A 305 -9.80 -12.45 3.44
N ALA A 306 -10.42 -12.44 2.25
CA ALA A 306 -11.87 -12.48 2.10
C ALA A 306 -12.49 -13.81 2.59
N ALA A 307 -11.72 -14.89 2.57
CA ALA A 307 -12.12 -16.20 3.11
C ALA A 307 -11.85 -16.36 4.61
N GLY A 308 -11.22 -15.38 5.28
CA GLY A 308 -10.76 -15.50 6.67
C GLY A 308 -9.57 -16.45 6.87
N ASP A 309 -8.86 -16.82 5.80
CA ASP A 309 -7.69 -17.69 5.84
C ASP A 309 -6.41 -16.86 6.04
N GLU A 310 -6.13 -16.54 7.31
CA GLU A 310 -5.02 -15.67 7.68
C GLU A 310 -3.65 -16.26 7.31
N THR A 311 -3.49 -17.58 7.39
CA THR A 311 -2.23 -18.26 7.05
C THR A 311 -1.89 -18.12 5.56
N SER A 312 -2.86 -18.42 4.68
CA SER A 312 -2.71 -18.25 3.23
C SER A 312 -2.54 -16.78 2.86
N HIS A 313 -3.30 -15.88 3.51
CA HIS A 313 -3.19 -14.45 3.33
C HIS A 313 -1.75 -13.96 3.59
N ARG A 314 -1.22 -14.26 4.78
CA ARG A 314 0.13 -13.86 5.18
C ARG A 314 1.21 -14.42 4.26
N THR A 315 1.11 -15.71 3.91
CA THR A 315 2.08 -16.39 3.03
C THR A 315 2.09 -15.75 1.63
N ALA A 316 0.92 -15.53 1.03
CA ALA A 316 0.80 -14.95 -0.29
C ALA A 316 1.25 -13.48 -0.32
N LEU A 317 0.89 -12.70 0.71
CA LEU A 317 1.28 -11.30 0.86
C LEU A 317 2.80 -11.15 0.98
N THR A 318 3.44 -11.99 1.81
CA THR A 318 4.90 -12.02 1.96
C THR A 318 5.59 -12.32 0.62
N ARG A 319 5.14 -13.37 -0.08
CA ARG A 319 5.69 -13.74 -1.39
C ARG A 319 5.57 -12.59 -2.39
N GLY A 320 4.41 -11.92 -2.48
CA GLY A 320 4.20 -10.82 -3.40
C GLY A 320 5.10 -9.61 -3.12
N LEU A 321 5.29 -9.26 -1.85
CA LEU A 321 6.15 -8.14 -1.44
C LEU A 321 7.65 -8.44 -1.63
N VAL A 322 8.10 -9.66 -1.32
CA VAL A 322 9.48 -10.11 -1.55
C VAL A 322 9.81 -10.05 -3.04
N GLU A 323 8.95 -10.60 -3.89
CA GLU A 323 9.13 -10.58 -5.34
C GLU A 323 9.16 -9.15 -5.90
N ALA A 324 8.25 -8.28 -5.42
CA ALA A 324 8.22 -6.87 -5.81
C ALA A 324 9.51 -6.13 -5.43
N ARG A 325 10.04 -6.38 -4.23
CA ARG A 325 11.31 -5.82 -3.73
C ARG A 325 12.48 -6.28 -4.58
N ASP A 326 12.62 -7.60 -4.78
CA ASP A 326 13.78 -8.21 -5.44
C ASP A 326 13.92 -7.77 -6.91
N HIS A 327 12.80 -7.50 -7.57
CA HIS A 327 12.76 -7.01 -8.95
C HIS A 327 12.56 -5.48 -9.06
N GLY A 328 12.33 -4.79 -7.95
CA GLY A 328 12.01 -3.36 -7.91
C GLY A 328 10.75 -3.00 -8.72
N GLN A 329 9.78 -3.91 -8.77
CA GLN A 329 8.58 -3.78 -9.60
C GLN A 329 7.32 -3.81 -8.74
N ARG A 330 6.61 -2.68 -8.66
CA ARG A 330 5.38 -2.48 -7.89
C ARG A 330 4.16 -2.45 -8.78
N LEU A 331 3.93 -3.56 -9.47
CA LEU A 331 2.79 -3.73 -10.38
C LEU A 331 1.88 -4.87 -9.93
N TRP A 332 0.58 -4.61 -9.98
CA TRP A 332 -0.46 -5.60 -9.76
C TRP A 332 -1.56 -5.43 -10.80
N LEU A 333 -1.67 -6.40 -11.71
CA LEU A 333 -2.78 -6.48 -12.66
C LEU A 333 -4.08 -6.76 -11.90
N GLY A 334 -5.09 -5.94 -12.13
CA GLY A 334 -6.34 -6.01 -11.37
C GLY A 334 -6.32 -5.21 -10.06
N GLN A 335 -5.26 -4.41 -9.83
CA GLN A 335 -5.16 -3.59 -8.63
C GLN A 335 -6.41 -2.73 -8.44
N ARG A 336 -7.03 -2.87 -7.26
CA ARG A 336 -8.05 -1.97 -6.73
C ARG A 336 -7.44 -1.18 -5.59
N ARG A 337 -7.48 0.14 -5.69
CA ARG A 337 -6.86 1.03 -4.71
C ARG A 337 -7.24 0.73 -3.24
N PRO A 338 -8.53 0.50 -2.89
CA PRO A 338 -8.91 0.17 -1.51
C PRO A 338 -8.39 -1.20 -1.06
N VAL A 339 -8.30 -2.18 -1.98
CA VAL A 339 -7.78 -3.52 -1.67
C VAL A 339 -6.28 -3.45 -1.45
N ALA A 340 -5.54 -2.82 -2.37
CA ALA A 340 -4.09 -2.63 -2.24
C ALA A 340 -3.75 -1.94 -0.92
N ALA A 341 -4.49 -0.89 -0.55
CA ALA A 341 -4.28 -0.18 0.68
C ALA A 341 -4.52 -1.05 1.92
N ARG A 342 -5.56 -1.93 1.93
CA ARG A 342 -5.79 -2.89 3.02
C ARG A 342 -4.66 -3.94 3.12
N LEU A 343 -4.19 -4.47 2.00
CA LEU A 343 -3.06 -5.42 1.98
C LEU A 343 -1.79 -4.77 2.54
N MET A 344 -1.48 -3.55 2.11
CA MET A 344 -0.31 -2.83 2.62
C MET A 344 -0.46 -2.47 4.11
N ALA A 345 -1.66 -2.12 4.56
CA ALA A 345 -1.92 -1.89 5.98
C ALA A 345 -1.73 -3.18 6.82
N ALA A 346 -2.18 -4.33 6.30
CA ALA A 346 -1.93 -5.63 6.93
C ALA A 346 -0.42 -5.95 6.99
N ALA A 347 0.29 -5.75 5.88
CA ALA A 347 1.75 -5.95 5.83
C ALA A 347 2.49 -5.09 6.86
N LEU A 348 2.14 -3.81 6.95
CA LEU A 348 2.75 -2.88 7.90
C LEU A 348 2.40 -3.20 9.36
N ARG A 349 1.17 -3.65 9.63
CA ARG A 349 0.74 -4.07 10.97
C ARG A 349 1.54 -5.30 11.42
N ASP A 350 1.75 -6.25 10.54
CA ASP A 350 2.35 -7.56 10.83
C ASP A 350 3.87 -7.58 10.63
N GLY A 351 4.48 -6.44 10.29
CA GLY A 351 5.92 -6.29 10.07
C GLY A 351 6.45 -7.00 8.81
N ILE A 352 5.58 -7.28 7.83
CA ILE A 352 5.94 -7.95 6.58
C ILE A 352 6.50 -6.92 5.60
N GLU A 353 7.77 -7.04 5.21
CA GLU A 353 8.44 -6.22 4.18
C GLU A 353 8.08 -4.72 4.28
N GLY A 354 8.22 -4.15 5.47
CA GLY A 354 7.69 -2.83 5.82
C GLY A 354 8.17 -1.69 4.92
N GLU A 355 9.40 -1.72 4.40
CA GLU A 355 9.90 -0.69 3.46
C GLU A 355 9.23 -0.81 2.10
N GLU A 356 9.06 -2.04 1.60
CA GLU A 356 8.40 -2.28 0.33
C GLU A 356 6.91 -1.93 0.41
N ALA A 357 6.22 -2.30 1.49
CA ALA A 357 4.83 -1.92 1.72
C ALA A 357 4.64 -0.39 1.79
N ARG A 358 5.55 0.35 2.46
CA ARG A 358 5.56 1.83 2.44
C ARG A 358 5.76 2.38 1.03
N GLY A 359 6.66 1.77 0.25
CA GLY A 359 6.90 2.14 -1.14
C GLY A 359 5.66 2.01 -2.02
N TRP A 360 4.84 0.96 -1.82
CA TRP A 360 3.54 0.80 -2.49
C TRP A 360 2.57 1.91 -2.10
N VAL A 361 2.44 2.19 -0.80
CA VAL A 361 1.53 3.24 -0.30
C VAL A 361 1.87 4.60 -0.89
N GLN A 362 3.14 4.97 -0.85
CA GLN A 362 3.61 6.28 -1.33
C GLN A 362 3.53 6.39 -2.86
N GLY A 363 3.98 5.38 -3.57
CA GLY A 363 4.05 5.40 -5.03
C GLY A 363 2.68 5.43 -5.71
N TRP A 364 1.73 4.66 -5.19
CA TRP A 364 0.35 4.62 -5.66
C TRP A 364 -0.58 5.61 -4.94
N GLU A 365 -0.05 6.36 -3.97
CA GLU A 365 -0.83 7.30 -3.15
C GLU A 365 -2.06 6.62 -2.54
N LEU A 366 -1.85 5.45 -1.96
CA LEU A 366 -2.93 4.65 -1.41
C LEU A 366 -3.53 5.35 -0.19
N LEU A 367 -4.83 5.59 -0.22
CA LEU A 367 -5.60 6.13 0.88
C LEU A 367 -6.75 5.17 1.16
N VAL A 368 -6.97 4.82 2.42
CA VAL A 368 -8.07 3.94 2.83
C VAL A 368 -9.09 4.75 3.61
N PRO A 369 -10.37 4.76 3.24
CA PRO A 369 -11.46 5.14 4.11
C PRO A 369 -12.10 3.89 4.76
N PRO A 370 -12.15 3.77 6.09
CA PRO A 370 -11.52 4.63 7.09
C PRO A 370 -9.99 4.47 7.10
N PRO A 371 -9.24 5.54 7.44
CA PRO A 371 -7.79 5.49 7.47
C PRO A 371 -7.31 4.49 8.53
N PRO A 372 -6.19 3.76 8.30
CA PRO A 372 -5.70 2.73 9.21
C PRO A 372 -4.96 3.36 10.40
N LEU A 373 -5.66 4.13 11.24
CA LEU A 373 -5.07 4.87 12.38
C LEU A 373 -4.28 3.97 13.33
N ARG A 374 -4.68 2.69 13.42
CA ARG A 374 -4.01 1.68 14.27
C ARG A 374 -2.68 1.18 13.71
N VAL A 375 -2.38 1.46 12.43
CA VAL A 375 -1.13 1.09 11.78
C VAL A 375 -0.15 2.26 11.86
N GLU A 376 0.63 2.31 12.91
CA GLU A 376 1.57 3.40 13.17
C GLU A 376 2.66 3.51 12.07
N ALA A 377 3.07 2.37 11.53
CA ALA A 377 4.06 2.27 10.45
C ALA A 377 3.55 2.75 9.08
N TRP A 378 2.25 3.07 8.94
CA TRP A 378 1.70 3.65 7.72
C TRP A 378 2.40 4.98 7.40
N PRO A 379 2.79 5.24 6.14
CA PRO A 379 3.53 6.45 5.77
C PRO A 379 2.59 7.67 5.68
N TRP A 380 2.18 8.15 6.85
CA TRP A 380 1.31 9.32 6.97
C TRP A 380 1.99 10.57 6.43
N PRO A 381 1.36 11.32 5.49
CA PRO A 381 1.90 12.60 5.03
C PRO A 381 2.09 13.60 6.17
N VAL A 382 1.16 13.59 7.14
CA VAL A 382 1.25 14.42 8.34
C VAL A 382 1.06 13.57 9.58
N ARG A 383 1.99 13.68 10.52
CA ARG A 383 1.91 13.03 11.82
C ARG A 383 1.97 14.09 12.92
N VAL A 384 0.99 14.07 13.82
CA VAL A 384 0.92 15.00 14.94
C VAL A 384 0.93 14.21 16.25
N GLU A 385 1.94 14.42 17.06
CA GLU A 385 2.03 13.89 18.41
C GLU A 385 1.52 14.99 19.37
N THR A 386 0.53 14.64 20.17
CA THR A 386 -0.18 15.56 21.05
C THR A 386 -0.14 15.13 22.52
N LEU A 387 0.25 13.88 22.79
CA LEU A 387 0.23 13.27 24.11
C LEU A 387 1.61 13.34 24.77
N GLY A 388 1.71 14.13 25.85
CA GLY A 388 2.96 14.38 26.58
C GLY A 388 3.90 15.39 25.90
N ARG A 389 3.96 15.43 24.59
CA ARG A 389 4.71 16.42 23.80
C ARG A 389 3.89 16.87 22.59
N PHE A 390 4.21 18.06 22.09
CA PHE A 390 3.64 18.53 20.83
C PHE A 390 4.70 18.51 19.74
N ARG A 391 4.48 17.67 18.72
CA ARG A 391 5.39 17.53 17.57
C ARG A 391 4.58 17.35 16.30
N VAL A 392 4.98 18.03 15.25
CA VAL A 392 4.41 17.90 13.91
C VAL A 392 5.49 17.41 12.98
N VAL A 393 5.20 16.35 12.22
CA VAL A 393 6.08 15.78 11.19
C VAL A 393 5.32 15.80 9.88
N ARG A 394 5.94 16.33 8.82
CA ARG A 394 5.41 16.34 7.48
C ARG A 394 6.37 15.62 6.52
N ASP A 395 5.88 14.65 5.79
CA ASP A 395 6.65 13.85 4.82
C ASP A 395 7.96 13.28 5.45
N GLY A 396 7.89 12.87 6.72
CA GLY A 396 9.03 12.34 7.48
C GLY A 396 9.93 13.41 8.13
N VAL A 397 9.74 14.69 7.84
CA VAL A 397 10.55 15.79 8.36
C VAL A 397 9.81 16.54 9.48
N ALA A 398 10.49 16.74 10.62
CA ALA A 398 9.91 17.52 11.71
C ALA A 398 9.73 18.99 11.29
N VAL A 399 8.53 19.51 11.51
CA VAL A 399 8.26 20.94 11.32
C VAL A 399 8.86 21.69 12.51
N GLY A 400 9.73 22.69 12.23
CA GLY A 400 10.33 23.53 13.28
C GLY A 400 9.24 24.30 14.03
N LEU A 401 9.28 24.28 15.37
CA LEU A 401 8.27 24.91 16.22
C LEU A 401 8.71 26.28 16.77
N ASP A 402 9.97 26.66 16.55
CA ASP A 402 10.61 27.77 17.27
C ASP A 402 10.53 29.14 16.57
N SER A 403 10.02 29.18 15.34
CA SER A 403 9.87 30.44 14.60
C SER A 403 8.64 31.22 15.07
N SER A 404 8.84 32.50 15.39
CA SER A 404 7.75 33.42 15.75
C SER A 404 6.66 33.53 14.70
N ALA A 405 7.02 33.39 13.42
CA ALA A 405 6.08 33.36 12.29
C ALA A 405 5.18 32.12 12.28
N GLN A 406 5.60 31.03 12.92
CA GLN A 406 4.85 29.75 12.96
C GLN A 406 3.98 29.61 14.22
N ARG A 407 4.18 30.45 15.24
CA ARG A 407 3.46 30.36 16.50
C ARG A 407 1.95 30.39 16.33
N ARG A 408 1.41 31.39 15.65
CA ARG A 408 -0.06 31.54 15.43
C ARG A 408 -0.69 30.39 14.61
N PRO A 409 -0.10 29.92 13.49
CA PRO A 409 -0.55 28.72 12.82
C PRO A 409 -0.56 27.47 13.71
N LEU A 410 0.44 27.29 14.57
CA LEU A 410 0.51 26.17 15.50
C LEU A 410 -0.51 26.28 16.64
N ASP A 411 -0.79 27.48 17.12
CA ASP A 411 -1.86 27.72 18.09
C ASP A 411 -3.22 27.38 17.49
N LEU A 412 -3.45 27.70 16.20
CA LEU A 412 -4.65 27.28 15.48
C LEU A 412 -4.74 25.75 15.36
N LEU A 413 -3.63 25.07 15.07
CA LEU A 413 -3.58 23.61 15.03
C LEU A 413 -3.91 23.00 16.40
N ARG A 414 -3.36 23.54 17.49
CA ARG A 414 -3.64 23.11 18.87
C ARG A 414 -5.12 23.30 19.21
N ALA A 415 -5.69 24.49 18.93
CA ALA A 415 -7.11 24.77 19.16
C ALA A 415 -8.02 23.82 18.36
N LEU A 416 -7.67 23.58 17.09
CA LEU A 416 -8.37 22.64 16.23
C LEU A 416 -8.38 21.22 16.84
N LEU A 417 -7.20 20.72 17.25
CA LEU A 417 -7.03 19.39 17.85
C LEU A 417 -7.75 19.26 19.22
N ALA A 418 -7.72 20.30 20.05
CA ALA A 418 -8.44 20.34 21.31
C ALA A 418 -9.97 20.27 21.10
N CYS A 419 -10.47 20.80 19.99
CA CYS A 419 -11.87 20.68 19.56
C CYS A 419 -12.17 19.36 18.82
N GLY A 420 -11.25 18.38 18.83
CA GLY A 420 -11.42 17.07 18.18
C GLY A 420 -10.77 16.95 16.80
N GLY A 421 -10.27 18.04 16.22
CA GLY A 421 -9.49 18.05 14.96
C GLY A 421 -10.30 17.87 13.68
N ARG A 422 -11.60 17.61 13.76
CA ARG A 422 -12.47 17.26 12.62
C ARG A 422 -13.75 18.11 12.63
N GLY A 423 -14.03 18.80 11.52
CA GLY A 423 -15.31 19.51 11.31
C GLY A 423 -15.65 20.58 12.36
N VAL A 424 -14.66 21.33 12.83
CA VAL A 424 -14.83 22.41 13.82
C VAL A 424 -15.29 23.68 13.13
N ARG A 425 -16.27 24.36 13.69
CA ARG A 425 -16.73 25.67 13.16
C ARG A 425 -15.60 26.70 13.30
N ARG A 426 -15.36 27.45 12.24
CA ARG A 426 -14.32 28.49 12.20
C ARG A 426 -14.55 29.60 13.22
N GLU A 427 -15.83 29.96 13.48
CA GLU A 427 -16.21 30.96 14.47
C GLU A 427 -15.72 30.54 15.86
N ARG A 428 -15.97 29.29 16.26
CA ARG A 428 -15.49 28.75 17.53
C ARG A 428 -13.97 28.80 17.68
N LEU A 429 -13.24 28.52 16.61
CA LEU A 429 -11.76 28.58 16.64
C LEU A 429 -11.27 30.05 16.71
N ALA A 430 -11.98 30.96 16.05
CA ALA A 430 -11.67 32.38 16.12
C ALA A 430 -11.90 32.94 17.53
N ASP A 431 -13.04 32.63 18.16
CA ASP A 431 -13.37 33.04 19.52
C ASP A 431 -12.36 32.50 20.56
N LEU A 432 -11.88 31.26 20.38
CA LEU A 432 -10.86 30.67 21.27
C LEU A 432 -9.50 31.36 21.17
N LEU A 433 -9.12 31.81 19.96
CA LEU A 433 -7.76 32.32 19.71
C LEU A 433 -7.67 33.86 19.74
N TRP A 434 -8.77 34.53 19.47
CA TRP A 434 -8.85 36.00 19.41
C TRP A 434 -10.13 36.52 20.08
N PRO A 435 -10.34 36.25 21.39
CA PRO A 435 -11.59 36.63 22.07
C PRO A 435 -11.84 38.14 22.11
N GLU A 436 -10.78 38.93 22.02
CA GLU A 436 -10.86 40.40 22.06
C GLU A 436 -11.00 41.05 20.66
N ALA A 437 -10.97 40.25 19.57
CA ALA A 437 -11.04 40.80 18.23
C ALA A 437 -12.51 40.96 17.78
N ASP A 438 -12.81 42.06 17.10
CA ASP A 438 -14.09 42.23 16.42
C ASP A 438 -14.32 41.13 15.36
N GLY A 439 -15.57 40.68 15.19
CA GLY A 439 -15.94 39.51 14.40
C GLY A 439 -15.32 39.49 13.00
N ASP A 440 -15.38 40.61 12.26
CA ASP A 440 -14.81 40.71 10.91
C ASP A 440 -13.28 40.71 10.92
N ALA A 441 -12.65 41.30 11.95
CA ALA A 441 -11.20 41.28 12.12
C ALA A 441 -10.73 39.89 12.47
N ALA A 442 -11.40 39.19 13.39
CA ALA A 442 -11.13 37.81 13.77
C ALA A 442 -11.19 36.89 12.56
N GLN A 443 -12.20 37.02 11.68
CA GLN A 443 -12.35 36.21 10.47
C GLN A 443 -11.21 36.42 9.46
N ARG A 444 -10.73 37.65 9.26
CA ARG A 444 -9.58 37.94 8.38
C ARG A 444 -8.29 37.35 8.91
N VAL A 445 -8.04 37.49 10.21
CA VAL A 445 -6.86 36.93 10.87
C VAL A 445 -6.91 35.39 10.82
N PHE A 446 -8.08 34.81 11.08
CA PHE A 446 -8.30 33.35 10.97
C PHE A 446 -7.97 32.85 9.57
N ALA A 447 -8.52 33.46 8.50
CA ALA A 447 -8.28 33.04 7.12
C ALA A 447 -6.79 33.06 6.76
N THR A 448 -6.09 34.12 7.16
CA THR A 448 -4.63 34.26 6.95
C THR A 448 -3.85 33.20 7.72
N THR A 449 -4.22 32.95 8.98
CA THR A 449 -3.58 31.96 9.84
C THR A 449 -3.82 30.53 9.32
N LEU A 450 -5.04 30.23 8.87
CA LEU A 450 -5.39 28.95 8.26
C LEU A 450 -4.63 28.72 6.95
N HIS A 451 -4.44 29.76 6.13
CA HIS A 451 -3.61 29.64 4.92
C HIS A 451 -2.15 29.33 5.28
N ARG A 452 -1.60 29.97 6.32
CA ARG A 452 -0.24 29.69 6.80
C ARG A 452 -0.14 28.29 7.40
N LEU A 453 -1.14 27.84 8.15
CA LEU A 453 -1.21 26.47 8.64
C LEU A 453 -1.17 25.46 7.48
N GLY A 454 -1.95 25.69 6.41
CA GLY A 454 -1.93 24.86 5.22
C GLY A 454 -0.57 24.80 4.51
N ARG A 455 0.25 25.85 4.64
CA ARG A 455 1.65 25.82 4.14
C ARG A 455 2.54 24.95 5.02
N LEU A 456 2.30 24.89 6.32
CA LEU A 456 3.08 24.09 7.27
C LEU A 456 2.75 22.59 7.16
N VAL A 457 1.46 22.25 7.26
CA VAL A 457 1.02 20.84 7.31
C VAL A 457 0.68 20.25 5.93
N GLY A 458 0.65 21.06 4.89
CA GLY A 458 0.15 20.69 3.56
C GLY A 458 -1.30 21.17 3.35
N ARG A 459 -1.58 21.77 2.18
CA ARG A 459 -2.92 22.27 1.87
C ARG A 459 -3.95 21.15 1.84
N ASP A 460 -3.55 19.99 1.33
CA ASP A 460 -4.39 18.79 1.20
C ASP A 460 -4.66 18.09 2.56
N ALA A 461 -3.91 18.45 3.60
CA ALA A 461 -4.12 17.95 4.95
C ALA A 461 -5.25 18.68 5.69
N ILE A 462 -5.77 19.80 5.12
CA ILE A 462 -6.83 20.61 5.71
C ILE A 462 -8.10 20.47 4.88
N VAL A 463 -9.14 19.95 5.52
CA VAL A 463 -10.49 19.89 4.94
C VAL A 463 -11.27 21.16 5.32
N ARG A 464 -11.95 21.72 4.33
CA ARG A 464 -12.88 22.84 4.51
C ARG A 464 -14.23 22.43 3.92
N SER A 465 -15.27 22.49 4.72
CA SER A 465 -16.63 22.22 4.25
C SER A 465 -17.37 23.51 3.87
N ARG A 466 -18.41 23.37 3.07
CA ARG A 466 -19.21 24.52 2.57
C ARG A 466 -19.95 25.27 3.69
N ASP A 467 -20.22 24.59 4.82
CA ASP A 467 -20.86 25.15 6.01
C ASP A 467 -19.87 25.86 6.97
N GLY A 468 -18.64 26.17 6.50
CA GLY A 468 -17.64 26.91 7.27
C GLY A 468 -16.89 26.08 8.31
N ARG A 469 -16.99 24.75 8.29
CA ARG A 469 -16.19 23.91 9.18
C ARG A 469 -14.81 23.64 8.63
N VAL A 470 -13.85 23.50 9.53
CA VAL A 470 -12.45 23.22 9.22
C VAL A 470 -12.01 21.99 10.02
N GLY A 471 -11.18 21.15 9.42
CA GLY A 471 -10.61 19.98 10.06
C GLY A 471 -9.30 19.55 9.42
N LEU A 472 -8.61 18.62 10.06
CA LEU A 472 -7.57 17.83 9.41
C LEU A 472 -8.21 16.67 8.64
N ASP A 473 -7.64 16.34 7.49
CA ASP A 473 -8.04 15.16 6.72
C ASP A 473 -7.55 13.88 7.43
N PRO A 474 -8.44 13.04 7.97
CA PRO A 474 -8.02 11.83 8.66
C PRO A 474 -7.37 10.79 7.72
N ALA A 475 -7.55 10.90 6.40
CA ALA A 475 -6.86 10.04 5.44
C ALA A 475 -5.38 10.42 5.26
N ARG A 476 -5.01 11.65 5.59
CA ARG A 476 -3.66 12.19 5.42
C ARG A 476 -2.95 12.50 6.73
N CYS A 477 -3.71 12.64 7.81
CA CYS A 477 -3.20 13.03 9.11
C CYS A 477 -3.36 11.91 10.13
N TRP A 478 -2.26 11.53 10.77
CA TRP A 478 -2.26 10.69 11.95
C TRP A 478 -2.10 11.58 13.19
N VAL A 479 -2.97 11.37 14.18
CA VAL A 479 -2.92 12.07 15.46
C VAL A 479 -3.00 11.02 16.56
N ASP A 480 -2.03 11.00 17.47
CA ASP A 480 -1.97 10.03 18.57
C ASP A 480 -3.23 10.04 19.46
N ALA A 481 -3.77 11.22 19.76
CA ALA A 481 -5.02 11.32 20.50
C ALA A 481 -6.21 10.66 19.79
N TRP A 482 -6.30 10.74 18.47
CA TRP A 482 -7.34 10.04 17.71
C TRP A 482 -7.21 8.53 17.80
N VAL A 483 -5.97 8.02 17.76
CA VAL A 483 -5.68 6.59 17.92
C VAL A 483 -6.11 6.09 19.29
N VAL A 484 -5.76 6.85 20.35
CA VAL A 484 -6.17 6.54 21.73
C VAL A 484 -7.70 6.53 21.83
N GLU A 485 -8.39 7.56 21.35
CA GLU A 485 -9.86 7.61 21.39
C GLU A 485 -10.52 6.45 20.64
N GLU A 486 -10.02 6.11 19.45
CA GLU A 486 -10.54 5.02 18.60
C GLU A 486 -10.35 3.64 19.26
N ARG A 487 -9.17 3.40 19.86
CA ARG A 487 -8.86 2.12 20.52
C ARG A 487 -9.63 1.95 21.83
N LEU A 488 -9.87 3.03 22.58
CA LEU A 488 -10.60 3.00 23.85
C LEU A 488 -12.12 2.89 23.65
N ALA A 489 -12.65 3.40 22.53
CA ALA A 489 -14.09 3.49 22.31
C ALA A 489 -14.82 2.13 22.42
N PRO A 490 -14.37 1.01 21.81
CA PRO A 490 -15.07 -0.28 21.90
C PRO A 490 -15.13 -0.82 23.33
N LEU A 491 -14.02 -0.70 24.10
CA LEU A 491 -14.00 -1.15 25.49
C LEU A 491 -14.93 -0.30 26.37
N LEU A 492 -14.95 1.03 26.19
CA LEU A 492 -15.70 1.93 27.05
C LEU A 492 -17.20 2.01 26.69
N ALA A 493 -17.60 1.66 25.46
CA ALA A 493 -19.00 1.69 25.03
C ALA A 493 -19.80 0.46 25.44
N CYS A 494 -19.17 -0.73 25.53
CA CYS A 494 -19.87 -1.96 25.90
C CYS A 494 -19.92 -2.14 27.41
N ALA A 495 -21.09 -2.46 27.95
CA ALA A 495 -21.18 -3.17 29.22
C ALA A 495 -20.52 -4.54 29.05
N ARG A 496 -19.92 -5.11 30.13
CA ARG A 496 -19.25 -6.43 30.08
C ARG A 496 -20.10 -7.44 29.30
N SER A 497 -19.56 -8.00 28.24
CA SER A 497 -20.18 -9.08 27.49
C SER A 497 -19.23 -10.27 27.50
N ASN A 498 -19.79 -11.44 27.77
CA ASN A 498 -19.08 -12.74 27.77
C ASN A 498 -18.75 -13.18 26.31
N ASP A 499 -18.41 -12.25 25.46
CA ASP A 499 -18.24 -12.38 24.03
C ASP A 499 -16.75 -12.61 23.73
N GLY A 500 -16.42 -13.57 22.88
CA GLY A 500 -15.03 -13.88 22.50
C GLY A 500 -14.20 -12.68 22.01
N ASP A 501 -14.87 -11.55 21.75
CA ASP A 501 -14.28 -10.27 21.36
C ASP A 501 -13.76 -9.41 22.53
N GLU A 502 -14.04 -9.75 23.80
CA GLU A 502 -13.66 -8.91 24.94
C GLU A 502 -12.14 -8.83 25.09
N ARG A 503 -11.45 -9.95 24.95
CA ARG A 503 -9.98 -10.00 24.98
C ARG A 503 -9.35 -9.08 23.95
N GLN A 504 -9.86 -9.09 22.73
CA GLN A 504 -9.36 -8.22 21.67
C GLN A 504 -9.57 -6.73 21.97
N ARG A 505 -10.74 -6.37 22.54
CA ARG A 505 -11.03 -4.99 22.99
C ARG A 505 -10.09 -4.55 24.10
N VAL A 506 -9.78 -5.44 25.05
CA VAL A 506 -8.84 -5.20 26.16
C VAL A 506 -7.42 -4.98 25.61
N GLU A 507 -6.93 -5.85 24.74
CA GLU A 507 -5.60 -5.72 24.12
C GLU A 507 -5.46 -4.42 23.30
N GLN A 508 -6.53 -4.00 22.62
CA GLN A 508 -6.56 -2.72 21.93
C GLN A 508 -6.49 -1.53 22.90
N ALA A 509 -7.16 -1.63 24.04
CA ALA A 509 -7.12 -0.59 25.06
C ALA A 509 -5.76 -0.53 25.77
N GLU A 510 -5.09 -1.65 26.04
CA GLU A 510 -3.70 -1.68 26.53
C GLU A 510 -2.77 -0.89 25.60
N ALA A 511 -2.83 -1.18 24.29
CA ALA A 511 -2.02 -0.45 23.32
C ALA A 511 -2.37 1.05 23.24
N ALA A 512 -3.59 1.46 23.60
CA ALA A 512 -3.95 2.86 23.73
C ALA A 512 -3.38 3.50 25.00
N ILE A 513 -3.38 2.78 26.13
CA ILE A 513 -2.79 3.20 27.39
C ILE A 513 -1.28 3.43 27.21
N ASP A 514 -0.58 2.54 26.50
CA ASP A 514 0.86 2.67 26.21
C ASP A 514 1.18 3.88 25.31
N LEU A 515 0.25 4.24 24.42
CA LEU A 515 0.42 5.41 23.56
C LEU A 515 0.19 6.73 24.32
N TYR A 516 -0.53 6.72 25.44
CA TYR A 516 -0.80 7.89 26.28
C TYR A 516 0.41 8.24 27.13
N ARG A 517 1.32 9.04 26.57
CA ARG A 517 2.61 9.44 27.20
C ARG A 517 2.51 10.68 28.10
N GLY A 518 1.31 11.20 28.31
CA GLY A 518 1.07 12.37 29.14
C GLY A 518 -0.12 13.21 28.65
N PRO A 519 -0.40 14.34 29.29
CA PRO A 519 -1.60 15.12 29.00
C PRO A 519 -1.63 15.65 27.57
N LEU A 520 -2.85 15.74 27.01
CA LEU A 520 -3.12 16.26 25.68
C LEU A 520 -2.56 17.69 25.54
N LEU A 521 -1.76 17.93 24.51
CA LEU A 521 -1.18 19.24 24.15
C LEU A 521 -0.56 19.93 25.36
N ARG A 522 0.47 19.31 25.95
CA ARG A 522 1.16 19.86 27.14
C ARG A 522 1.46 21.35 26.91
N ALA A 523 0.87 22.20 27.76
CA ALA A 523 0.87 23.64 27.58
C ALA A 523 2.21 24.27 27.91
N THR A 524 2.53 25.30 27.16
CA THR A 524 3.58 26.28 27.47
C THR A 524 3.02 27.57 28.12
N GLY A 525 1.69 27.68 28.30
CA GLY A 525 0.99 28.83 28.90
C GLY A 525 -0.46 28.48 29.28
N GLY A 526 -1.09 29.24 30.16
CA GLY A 526 -2.39 28.97 30.80
C GLY A 526 -3.60 29.03 29.88
N GLU A 527 -3.65 28.20 28.85
CA GLU A 527 -4.74 28.13 27.88
C GLU A 527 -5.94 27.38 28.51
N VAL A 528 -6.87 28.14 29.08
CA VAL A 528 -8.06 27.64 29.79
C VAL A 528 -8.90 26.71 28.91
N TRP A 529 -8.97 26.93 27.59
CA TRP A 529 -9.72 26.12 26.65
C TRP A 529 -9.18 24.69 26.46
N LEU A 530 -7.96 24.39 26.94
CA LEU A 530 -7.37 23.05 26.92
C LEU A 530 -7.79 22.18 28.13
N LEU A 531 -8.29 22.76 29.22
CA LEU A 531 -8.58 22.03 30.44
C LEU A 531 -9.64 20.93 30.21
N ALA A 532 -10.80 21.29 29.70
CA ALA A 532 -11.88 20.34 29.51
C ALA A 532 -11.55 19.18 28.52
N PRO A 533 -10.89 19.42 27.35
CA PRO A 533 -10.43 18.33 26.49
C PRO A 533 -9.40 17.41 27.17
N ARG A 534 -8.49 17.95 27.98
CA ARG A 534 -7.51 17.16 28.76
C ARG A 534 -8.19 16.26 29.77
N GLU A 535 -9.02 16.82 30.62
CA GLU A 535 -9.75 16.09 31.65
C GLU A 535 -10.62 14.99 31.03
N ARG A 536 -11.29 15.29 29.93
CA ARG A 536 -12.13 14.29 29.22
C ARG A 536 -11.30 13.11 28.73
N LEU A 537 -10.16 13.35 28.07
CA LEU A 537 -9.31 12.28 27.55
C LEU A 537 -8.63 11.52 28.70
N HIS A 538 -8.11 12.25 29.69
CA HIS A 538 -7.51 11.68 30.90
C HIS A 538 -8.48 10.75 31.62
N GLY A 539 -9.70 11.21 31.93
CA GLY A 539 -10.71 10.38 32.57
C GLY A 539 -11.15 9.16 31.75
N ARG A 540 -11.05 9.21 30.40
CA ARG A 540 -11.25 8.01 29.56
C ARG A 540 -10.13 7.01 29.73
N VAL A 541 -8.88 7.45 29.79
CA VAL A 541 -7.70 6.59 30.00
C VAL A 541 -7.76 5.93 31.38
N ILE A 542 -8.04 6.71 32.43
CA ILE A 542 -8.18 6.18 33.79
C ILE A 542 -9.25 5.07 33.86
N ARG A 543 -10.44 5.31 33.28
CA ARG A 543 -11.49 4.28 33.21
C ARG A 543 -11.06 3.04 32.40
N ALA A 544 -10.26 3.23 31.37
CA ALA A 544 -9.74 2.12 30.59
C ALA A 544 -8.74 1.28 31.38
N VAL A 545 -7.81 1.92 32.12
CA VAL A 545 -6.87 1.22 33.01
C VAL A 545 -7.60 0.37 34.02
N ALA A 546 -8.62 0.94 34.69
CA ALA A 546 -9.45 0.20 35.67
C ALA A 546 -10.13 -1.03 35.04
N ARG A 547 -10.68 -0.91 33.83
CA ARG A 547 -11.36 -2.02 33.15
C ARG A 547 -10.38 -3.08 32.65
N VAL A 548 -9.25 -2.69 32.06
CA VAL A 548 -8.23 -3.61 31.57
C VAL A 548 -7.58 -4.37 32.72
N GLY A 549 -7.18 -3.67 33.81
CA GLY A 549 -6.62 -4.31 34.99
C GLY A 549 -7.61 -5.29 35.64
N GLY A 550 -8.87 -4.88 35.80
CA GLY A 550 -9.91 -5.76 36.32
C GLY A 550 -10.22 -6.98 35.44
N TYR A 551 -10.11 -6.85 34.13
CA TYR A 551 -10.23 -7.99 33.19
C TYR A 551 -9.09 -9.00 33.42
N TRP A 552 -7.84 -8.55 33.48
CA TRP A 552 -6.70 -9.45 33.70
C TRP A 552 -6.71 -10.09 35.10
N GLU A 553 -7.20 -9.40 36.14
CA GLU A 553 -7.42 -10.02 37.45
C GLU A 553 -8.40 -11.19 37.33
N GLN A 554 -9.50 -11.07 36.60
CA GLN A 554 -10.52 -12.10 36.41
C GLN A 554 -10.04 -13.29 35.58
N GLU A 555 -9.22 -13.02 34.54
CA GLU A 555 -8.60 -14.07 33.72
C GLU A 555 -7.46 -14.80 34.45
N GLY A 556 -7.05 -14.34 35.65
CA GLY A 556 -5.90 -14.90 36.37
C GLY A 556 -4.53 -14.48 35.86
N GLU A 557 -4.48 -13.56 34.91
CA GLU A 557 -3.23 -12.97 34.33
C GLU A 557 -2.71 -11.86 35.25
N ILE A 558 -2.37 -12.22 36.49
CA ILE A 558 -2.10 -11.27 37.58
C ILE A 558 -0.93 -10.33 37.25
N GLU A 559 0.12 -10.80 36.59
CA GLU A 559 1.28 -9.98 36.22
C GLU A 559 0.89 -8.90 35.19
N ARG A 560 0.00 -9.21 34.24
CA ARG A 560 -0.53 -8.22 33.29
C ARG A 560 -1.41 -7.19 34.01
N ALA A 561 -2.23 -7.62 34.97
CA ALA A 561 -3.03 -6.70 35.76
C ALA A 561 -2.15 -5.69 36.53
N ILE A 562 -1.10 -6.18 37.20
CA ILE A 562 -0.13 -5.33 37.91
C ILE A 562 0.50 -4.32 36.95
N THR A 563 1.01 -4.78 35.81
CA THR A 563 1.64 -3.92 34.80
C THR A 563 0.67 -2.82 34.30
N THR A 564 -0.59 -3.19 34.07
CA THR A 564 -1.63 -2.23 33.64
C THR A 564 -1.88 -1.17 34.72
N TYR A 565 -2.03 -1.56 35.99
CA TYR A 565 -2.22 -0.60 37.08
C TYR A 565 -0.99 0.27 37.31
N GLU A 566 0.23 -0.28 37.24
CA GLU A 566 1.46 0.51 37.34
C GLU A 566 1.55 1.53 36.21
N ARG A 567 1.15 1.17 34.99
CA ARG A 567 1.03 2.11 33.88
C ARG A 567 -0.01 3.20 34.15
N GLY A 568 -1.12 2.85 34.77
CA GLY A 568 -2.14 3.80 35.26
C GLY A 568 -1.57 4.80 36.27
N LEU A 569 -0.72 4.34 37.19
CA LEU A 569 -0.04 5.20 38.17
C LEU A 569 1.03 6.12 37.55
N GLU A 570 1.60 5.78 36.40
CA GLU A 570 2.43 6.70 35.62
C GLU A 570 1.59 7.81 34.97
N VAL A 571 0.33 7.53 34.60
CA VAL A 571 -0.62 8.51 34.06
C VAL A 571 -1.15 9.42 35.16
N ASP A 572 -1.59 8.84 36.28
CA ASP A 572 -2.02 9.57 37.46
C ASP A 572 -1.59 8.85 38.74
N GLY A 573 -0.60 9.41 39.40
CA GLY A 573 -0.05 8.86 40.64
C GLY A 573 -0.96 9.01 41.88
N LEU A 574 -2.09 9.69 41.76
CA LEU A 574 -3.04 9.91 42.87
C LEU A 574 -4.25 8.98 42.81
N GLU A 575 -4.35 8.11 41.80
CA GLU A 575 -5.45 7.13 41.67
C GLU A 575 -5.25 5.95 42.61
N GLU A 576 -5.78 6.08 43.83
CA GLU A 576 -5.68 5.06 44.89
C GLU A 576 -6.19 3.65 44.47
N PRO A 577 -7.27 3.50 43.66
CA PRO A 577 -7.72 2.20 43.18
C PRO A 577 -6.67 1.40 42.42
N PHE A 578 -5.72 2.09 41.76
CA PHE A 578 -4.64 1.40 41.03
C PHE A 578 -3.59 0.83 41.99
N TYR A 579 -3.26 1.56 43.09
CA TYR A 579 -2.43 1.00 44.15
C TYR A 579 -3.07 -0.22 44.76
N GLN A 580 -4.41 -0.19 45.02
CA GLN A 580 -5.14 -1.36 45.52
C GLN A 580 -4.99 -2.55 44.54
N GLY A 581 -5.13 -2.34 43.22
CA GLY A 581 -4.93 -3.37 42.23
C GLY A 581 -3.51 -3.96 42.26
N VAL A 582 -2.47 -3.12 42.32
CA VAL A 582 -1.08 -3.55 42.45
C VAL A 582 -0.83 -4.35 43.71
N ILE A 583 -1.35 -3.88 44.87
CA ILE A 583 -1.22 -4.56 46.16
C ILE A 583 -1.92 -5.93 46.13
N ARG A 584 -3.18 -6.02 45.66
CA ARG A 584 -3.90 -7.29 45.49
C ARG A 584 -3.12 -8.25 44.59
N GLY A 585 -2.62 -7.76 43.47
CA GLY A 585 -1.85 -8.58 42.53
C GLY A 585 -0.60 -9.17 43.17
N TRP A 586 0.25 -8.37 43.84
CA TRP A 586 1.42 -8.86 44.54
C TRP A 586 1.11 -9.83 45.69
N LEU A 587 -0.01 -9.62 46.42
CA LEU A 587 -0.48 -10.55 47.45
C LEU A 587 -0.93 -11.88 46.83
N ALA A 588 -1.64 -11.86 45.71
CA ALA A 588 -2.07 -13.05 44.98
C ALA A 588 -0.88 -13.91 44.50
N LEU A 589 0.22 -13.26 44.11
CA LEU A 589 1.48 -13.94 43.78
C LEU A 589 2.32 -14.35 45.00
N GLY A 590 1.87 -14.08 46.23
CA GLY A 590 2.60 -14.39 47.46
C GLY A 590 3.78 -13.44 47.76
N LEU A 591 3.90 -12.36 47.04
CA LEU A 591 5.02 -11.39 47.13
C LEU A 591 4.70 -10.23 48.07
N ARG A 592 4.47 -10.53 49.35
CA ARG A 592 4.07 -9.57 50.40
C ARG A 592 5.03 -8.37 50.52
N SER A 593 6.32 -8.57 50.35
CA SER A 593 7.30 -7.47 50.38
C SER A 593 7.06 -6.42 49.29
N LYS A 594 6.70 -6.85 48.07
CA LYS A 594 6.36 -5.94 46.95
C LYS A 594 5.03 -5.21 47.22
N ALA A 595 4.05 -5.91 47.77
CA ALA A 595 2.78 -5.29 48.20
C ALA A 595 2.98 -4.19 49.25
N MET A 596 3.87 -4.41 50.25
CA MET A 596 4.27 -3.39 51.22
C MET A 596 4.93 -2.17 50.58
N VAL A 597 5.79 -2.37 49.56
CA VAL A 597 6.41 -1.27 48.84
C VAL A 597 5.36 -0.45 48.07
N ALA A 598 4.41 -1.12 47.40
CA ALA A 598 3.30 -0.46 46.71
C ALA A 598 2.43 0.36 47.67
N TYR A 599 2.12 -0.19 48.84
CA TYR A 599 1.38 0.53 49.89
C TYR A 599 2.09 1.80 50.36
N ARG A 600 3.40 1.72 50.66
CA ARG A 600 4.19 2.90 51.05
C ARG A 600 4.25 3.96 49.95
N ARG A 601 4.32 3.53 48.68
CA ARG A 601 4.22 4.47 47.54
C ARG A 601 2.88 5.19 47.53
N CYS A 602 1.79 4.48 47.82
CA CYS A 602 0.45 5.04 47.95
C CYS A 602 0.40 6.10 49.07
N GLU A 603 0.89 5.76 50.29
CA GLU A 603 0.97 6.70 51.42
C GLU A 603 1.71 7.99 51.06
N VAL A 604 2.89 7.88 50.48
CA VAL A 604 3.69 9.03 50.08
C VAL A 604 3.00 9.87 49.01
N ALA A 605 2.39 9.24 48.01
CA ALA A 605 1.71 9.94 46.92
C ALA A 605 0.48 10.71 47.42
N LEU A 606 -0.39 10.07 48.21
CA LEU A 606 -1.61 10.69 48.74
C LEU A 606 -1.30 11.81 49.75
N ALA A 607 -0.35 11.57 50.66
CA ALA A 607 0.06 12.57 51.63
C ALA A 607 0.70 13.81 50.96
N GLY A 608 1.59 13.58 49.94
CA GLY A 608 2.26 14.66 49.21
C GLY A 608 1.36 15.41 48.22
N GLY A 609 0.41 14.72 47.55
CA GLY A 609 -0.45 15.30 46.51
C GLY A 609 -1.78 15.87 47.03
N LEU A 610 -2.41 15.20 47.99
CA LEU A 610 -3.75 15.54 48.50
C LEU A 610 -3.78 15.84 50.01
N GLY A 611 -2.72 15.56 50.75
CA GLY A 611 -2.67 15.73 52.19
C GLY A 611 -3.54 14.75 52.97
N VAL A 612 -3.85 13.57 52.40
CA VAL A 612 -4.71 12.54 52.99
C VAL A 612 -3.95 11.23 53.19
N GLU A 613 -4.44 10.41 54.13
CA GLU A 613 -3.98 9.03 54.33
C GLU A 613 -4.70 8.07 53.37
N PRO A 614 -4.12 6.88 53.04
CA PRO A 614 -4.82 5.84 52.30
C PRO A 614 -6.13 5.42 52.95
N SER A 615 -7.13 5.08 52.15
CA SER A 615 -8.45 4.63 52.60
C SER A 615 -8.39 3.39 53.51
N ALA A 616 -9.44 3.20 54.29
CA ALA A 616 -9.59 1.99 55.13
C ALA A 616 -9.52 0.70 54.30
N GLU A 617 -10.04 0.73 53.05
CA GLU A 617 -9.98 -0.40 52.10
C GLU A 617 -8.53 -0.74 51.73
N THR A 618 -7.73 0.23 51.38
CA THR A 618 -6.32 0.04 51.06
C THR A 618 -5.52 -0.50 52.22
N THR A 619 -5.79 0.02 53.42
CA THR A 619 -5.14 -0.43 54.67
C THR A 619 -5.55 -1.88 55.03
N ALA A 620 -6.81 -2.27 54.80
CA ALA A 620 -7.31 -3.60 55.07
C ALA A 620 -6.64 -4.68 54.20
N LEU A 621 -6.27 -4.37 52.93
CA LEU A 621 -5.63 -5.33 52.04
C LEU A 621 -4.37 -5.98 52.64
N LEU A 622 -3.62 -5.24 53.45
CA LEU A 622 -2.42 -5.77 54.12
C LEU A 622 -2.71 -6.48 55.41
N ARG A 623 -3.83 -6.19 56.12
CA ARG A 623 -4.22 -6.80 57.37
C ARG A 623 -4.86 -8.19 57.15
N ASP A 624 -5.73 -8.31 56.12
CA ASP A 624 -6.50 -9.53 55.86
C ASP A 624 -5.68 -10.62 55.14
N SER A 625 -4.45 -10.34 54.74
CA SER A 625 -3.53 -11.31 54.15
C SER A 625 -2.90 -12.21 55.21
N THR A 626 -3.74 -12.91 56.04
CA THR A 626 -3.30 -14.06 56.83
C THR A 626 -2.91 -15.18 55.85
N PRO A 627 -1.75 -15.85 56.02
CA PRO A 627 -1.30 -16.87 55.07
C PRO A 627 -2.37 -17.96 54.98
N LEU A 628 -2.97 -18.15 53.79
CA LEU A 628 -3.75 -19.33 53.48
C LEU A 628 -2.86 -20.55 53.77
N SER A 629 -3.14 -21.19 54.91
CA SER A 629 -2.49 -22.43 55.35
C SER A 629 -2.44 -23.40 54.18
N ARG A 630 -1.21 -23.91 53.91
CA ARG A 630 -0.85 -24.99 53.00
C ARG A 630 -2.01 -25.95 52.77
N ARG A 631 -2.78 -25.82 51.73
CA ARG A 631 -3.52 -26.94 51.16
C ARG A 631 -2.47 -27.93 50.68
N ARG A 632 -2.30 -29.03 51.46
CA ARG A 632 -1.51 -30.20 51.05
C ARG A 632 -2.06 -30.65 49.71
N VAL A 633 -1.24 -30.46 48.65
CA VAL A 633 -1.40 -31.17 47.40
C VAL A 633 -1.03 -32.62 47.69
N THR A 634 -2.01 -33.49 47.87
CA THR A 634 -1.85 -34.94 47.89
C THR A 634 -1.55 -35.37 46.46
N LEU A 635 -0.30 -35.62 46.17
CA LEU A 635 0.14 -36.30 44.96
C LEU A 635 -0.50 -37.71 44.91
N PRO A 636 -1.13 -38.11 43.79
CA PRO A 636 -1.58 -39.49 43.63
C PRO A 636 -0.36 -40.41 43.56
N ARG A 637 -0.36 -41.43 44.45
CA ARG A 637 0.62 -42.52 44.46
C ARG A 637 0.56 -43.26 43.12
N LEU A 638 1.63 -43.20 42.32
CA LEU A 638 1.88 -44.13 41.23
C LEU A 638 1.91 -45.53 41.80
N ARG A 639 0.93 -46.39 41.45
CA ARG A 639 1.01 -47.86 41.65
C ARG A 639 2.01 -48.42 40.61
N ARG A 640 2.85 -49.31 41.13
CA ARG A 640 3.79 -50.15 40.36
C ARG A 640 3.07 -51.07 39.37
#